data_3706f6caf8288ce43db7200a3e72deeb
#
_entry.id   3706f6caf8288ce43db7200a3e72deeb
#
_cell.length_a   1.000
_cell.length_b   1.000
_cell.length_c   1.000
_cell.angle_alpha   90.00
_cell.angle_beta   90.00
_cell.angle_gamma   90.00
#
_symmetry.space_group_name_H-M   'P 1'
#
loop_
_entity.id
_entity.type
_entity.pdbx_description
1 polymer ?
#
loop_
_entity_poly.entity_id
_entity_poly.type
_entity_poly.pdbx_seq_one_letter_code
_entity_poly.pdbx_strand_id
1 'polypeptide(L)'
;MKKKIILGIVLILLFLIATGILYLNNVYLPVKVKGRLANSLATYLNYNVEIEKLKYSLIRGVIIQNIVIYDKVKDKENTILTVKETSFHILFLPLIKERKIIIPVIHIDSPYLNVSYQQDNSFNFSRIFLPKPKPKSKPKIKFSFLIYKINIFDGKGVFEDERQTPKFTRTIQDLDIVLGIKQLTKIAFLIESKILTDKGEITALSLRGDYNFLSKEVNSKLNLANLVITEFNPYLKALPLSIASGTIENSALEFKFKDNLMSLKGAISTKGLGLRKEDLALTGDINIEPELSYAIDKRTFDYKANIKFIQANLNGVKYIEKVNNISGDIGLAKNKLWTDSLKLQTLDSGFTLKGTVDNFANPYLKLNFKSDQLHLEKMLVILPHKPEGLNLNGIATADINIEGYLGRPPLDTKATLQINDAKLQAELLKEPVNNIKGEVDFTQNTIDWLNLTFNYLNVAYTSTGKLVDFETPEINFGLISKDLDLKSDIKIKDKTIRIITFAGKYVNSKFDMEGAIDTQDNINPVLDLKAALSLNPSDAFVFLPPALSENLKKIKLDGILNIKGALTGKAKDYRNWNLSFKAASDAFSVYNLKFNGLSFGLEQKDGLININRFIASAYSGTVNLDFVSDLKPGVPTYLLKFNSSGIDLAKLKLDTGLKDKDITGLLNLSADLNGNFKDAASLKGNGFVSVKDGKLWQFNLFKGLGELFLLPDYEKIMFKKALGEFSIQDKSISTEKLRLTSEQLNLECKGKLGFDGTLDFTFYAETNKNLIRDSADIRKFTTAILGGLSSALTVKVSGTIQKPKYKIIPVVLDLIKNIKDFFLFR
;
A
#
# COMPACT_ATOMS: atom_id res chain seq x y z
N MET A 1 -57.60 65.39 73.17
CA MET A 1 -56.71 66.54 72.84
C MET A 1 -55.34 66.15 72.46
N LYS A 2 -54.58 65.30 73.18
CA LYS A 2 -53.16 64.96 72.85
C LYS A 2 -52.96 64.38 71.49
N LYS A 3 -53.85 63.54 70.88
CA LYS A 3 -53.79 63.01 69.49
C LYS A 3 -53.89 64.07 68.39
N LYS A 4 -54.80 65.12 68.59
CA LYS A 4 -54.89 66.21 67.60
C LYS A 4 -53.67 67.12 67.57
N ILE A 5 -53.04 67.38 68.78
CA ILE A 5 -51.81 68.17 68.90
C ILE A 5 -50.62 67.45 68.26
N ILE A 6 -50.48 66.12 68.48
CA ILE A 6 -49.47 65.28 67.85
C ILE A 6 -49.63 65.25 66.32
N LEU A 7 -50.89 65.12 65.82
CA LEU A 7 -51.19 65.19 64.39
C LEU A 7 -50.81 66.54 63.80
N GLY A 8 -51.13 67.66 64.51
CA GLY A 8 -50.79 69.03 64.09
C GLY A 8 -49.27 69.27 64.02
N ILE A 9 -48.50 68.74 65.05
CA ILE A 9 -47.03 68.81 65.02
C ILE A 9 -46.44 68.02 63.88
N VAL A 10 -47.00 66.79 63.60
CA VAL A 10 -46.55 65.97 62.45
C VAL A 10 -46.82 66.62 61.14
N LEU A 11 -48.01 67.30 60.93
CA LEU A 11 -48.34 68.02 59.71
C LEU A 11 -47.46 69.26 59.51
N ILE A 12 -47.18 70.04 60.59
CA ILE A 12 -46.18 71.16 60.53
C ILE A 12 -44.79 70.64 60.19
N LEU A 13 -44.34 69.56 60.80
CA LEU A 13 -43.06 68.97 60.47
C LEU A 13 -42.97 68.45 59.04
N LEU A 14 -43.99 67.86 58.52
CA LEU A 14 -44.11 67.43 57.10
C LEU A 14 -44.09 68.62 56.17
N PHE A 15 -44.82 69.74 56.52
CA PHE A 15 -44.80 70.95 55.71
C PHE A 15 -43.43 71.65 55.70
N LEU A 16 -42.69 71.75 56.86
CA LEU A 16 -41.35 72.30 56.93
C LEU A 16 -40.36 71.39 56.12
N ILE A 17 -40.46 70.09 56.14
CA ILE A 17 -39.64 69.15 55.35
C ILE A 17 -39.94 69.35 53.86
N ALA A 18 -41.21 69.47 53.46
CA ALA A 18 -41.64 69.68 52.04
C ALA A 18 -41.09 71.02 51.57
N THR A 19 -41.28 72.09 52.33
CA THR A 19 -40.75 73.45 51.98
C THR A 19 -39.22 73.48 51.94
N GLY A 20 -38.53 72.78 52.83
CA GLY A 20 -37.10 72.60 52.83
C GLY A 20 -36.60 71.86 51.55
N ILE A 21 -37.28 70.84 51.15
CA ILE A 21 -36.95 70.06 49.91
C ILE A 21 -37.24 70.96 48.67
N LEU A 22 -38.32 71.75 48.61
CA LEU A 22 -38.59 72.62 47.55
C LEU A 22 -37.50 73.72 47.44
N TYR A 23 -37.07 74.28 48.53
CA TYR A 23 -35.97 75.28 48.56
C TYR A 23 -34.62 74.63 48.13
N LEU A 24 -34.34 73.48 48.61
CA LEU A 24 -33.20 72.69 48.21
C LEU A 24 -33.17 72.42 46.68
N ASN A 25 -34.25 72.00 46.13
CA ASN A 25 -34.30 71.62 44.71
C ASN A 25 -34.40 72.79 43.75
N ASN A 26 -35.02 73.92 44.09
CA ASN A 26 -35.26 75.02 43.20
C ASN A 26 -34.21 76.16 43.37
N VAL A 27 -33.56 76.27 44.54
CA VAL A 27 -32.68 77.42 44.87
C VAL A 27 -31.26 76.92 45.23
N TYR A 28 -31.13 76.10 46.22
CA TYR A 28 -29.79 75.75 46.74
C TYR A 28 -29.00 74.84 45.83
N LEU A 29 -29.53 73.76 45.45
CA LEU A 29 -28.82 72.81 44.62
C LEU A 29 -28.51 73.38 43.21
N PRO A 30 -29.41 73.98 42.47
CA PRO A 30 -29.13 74.47 41.14
C PRO A 30 -28.15 75.60 41.13
N VAL A 31 -28.29 76.58 42.11
CA VAL A 31 -27.50 77.75 42.12
C VAL A 31 -26.18 77.68 42.82
N LYS A 32 -26.13 76.97 43.97
CA LYS A 32 -24.91 76.95 44.85
C LYS A 32 -24.10 75.68 44.65
N VAL A 33 -24.69 74.52 44.38
CA VAL A 33 -24.00 73.22 44.43
C VAL A 33 -23.66 72.70 43.06
N LYS A 34 -24.59 72.79 42.08
CA LYS A 34 -24.42 72.20 40.75
C LYS A 34 -23.12 72.66 40.09
N GLY A 35 -22.86 73.96 39.96
CA GLY A 35 -21.67 74.48 39.34
C GLY A 35 -20.36 74.16 40.10
N ARG A 36 -20.42 74.14 41.45
CA ARG A 36 -19.27 73.70 42.25
C ARG A 36 -18.96 72.23 42.08
N LEU A 37 -19.98 71.37 42.00
CA LEU A 37 -19.83 69.95 41.77
C LEU A 37 -19.27 69.69 40.39
N ALA A 38 -19.82 70.33 39.35
CA ALA A 38 -19.31 70.19 37.96
C ALA A 38 -17.83 70.64 37.87
N ASN A 39 -17.48 71.75 38.40
CA ASN A 39 -16.08 72.25 38.42
C ASN A 39 -15.14 71.40 39.23
N SER A 40 -15.61 70.85 40.38
CA SER A 40 -14.80 69.89 41.18
C SER A 40 -14.56 68.56 40.42
N LEU A 41 -15.59 68.01 39.78
CA LEU A 41 -15.48 66.84 38.93
C LEU A 41 -14.55 67.11 37.74
N ALA A 42 -14.71 68.22 37.06
CA ALA A 42 -13.84 68.62 35.94
C ALA A 42 -12.37 68.73 36.35
N THR A 43 -12.07 69.33 37.50
CA THR A 43 -10.71 69.43 38.04
C THR A 43 -10.18 68.03 38.44
N TYR A 44 -11.03 67.21 39.03
CA TYR A 44 -10.65 65.87 39.44
C TYR A 44 -10.38 64.92 38.25
N LEU A 45 -11.19 65.04 37.21
CA LEU A 45 -11.12 64.14 36.01
C LEU A 45 -10.18 64.67 34.93
N ASN A 46 -9.77 65.96 34.96
CA ASN A 46 -9.05 66.63 33.89
C ASN A 46 -9.80 66.72 32.56
N TYR A 47 -11.14 66.82 32.62
CA TYR A 47 -12.06 66.91 31.50
C TYR A 47 -13.17 67.94 31.80
N ASN A 48 -13.83 68.43 30.77
CA ASN A 48 -14.99 69.27 30.97
C ASN A 48 -16.16 68.42 31.46
N VAL A 49 -16.88 68.91 32.46
CA VAL A 49 -18.06 68.25 33.05
C VAL A 49 -19.20 69.17 33.08
N GLU A 50 -20.30 68.81 32.49
CA GLU A 50 -21.58 69.50 32.58
C GLU A 50 -22.62 68.62 33.31
N ILE A 51 -23.46 69.27 34.10
CA ILE A 51 -24.57 68.69 34.84
C ILE A 51 -25.82 69.49 34.49
N GLU A 52 -26.81 68.82 33.92
CA GLU A 52 -28.05 69.50 33.56
C GLU A 52 -28.88 69.86 34.85
N LYS A 53 -29.21 68.79 35.65
CA LYS A 53 -30.07 69.00 36.84
C LYS A 53 -29.45 68.32 38.08
N LEU A 54 -29.56 68.95 39.20
CA LEU A 54 -29.20 68.39 40.50
C LEU A 54 -30.39 68.56 41.44
N LYS A 55 -30.91 67.46 41.98
CA LYS A 55 -32.14 67.39 42.79
C LYS A 55 -31.87 66.52 44.03
N TYR A 56 -32.72 66.72 45.05
CA TYR A 56 -32.81 65.86 46.23
C TYR A 56 -34.18 65.27 46.41
N SER A 57 -34.28 64.04 46.69
CA SER A 57 -35.51 63.22 46.97
C SER A 57 -35.36 62.54 48.29
N LEU A 58 -36.43 62.53 49.12
CA LEU A 58 -36.41 61.73 50.36
C LEU A 58 -36.24 60.25 50.13
N ILE A 59 -36.77 59.73 49.05
CA ILE A 59 -36.75 58.28 48.71
C ILE A 59 -35.46 57.90 47.98
N ARG A 60 -34.94 58.74 47.12
CA ARG A 60 -33.81 58.46 46.23
C ARG A 60 -32.53 59.19 46.58
N GLY A 61 -32.56 60.10 47.57
CA GLY A 61 -31.44 60.90 47.98
C GLY A 61 -31.02 61.98 46.97
N VAL A 62 -29.73 62.24 46.80
CA VAL A 62 -29.23 63.12 45.79
C VAL A 62 -29.38 62.52 44.41
N ILE A 63 -29.96 63.26 43.46
CA ILE A 63 -30.17 62.84 42.05
C ILE A 63 -29.46 63.84 41.16
N ILE A 64 -28.58 63.35 40.32
CA ILE A 64 -27.85 64.12 39.30
C ILE A 64 -28.36 63.63 37.94
N GLN A 65 -28.84 64.48 37.07
CA GLN A 65 -29.36 64.11 35.76
C GLN A 65 -28.54 64.75 34.63
N ASN A 66 -28.37 63.99 33.57
CA ASN A 66 -27.66 64.34 32.34
C ASN A 66 -26.24 64.88 32.64
N ILE A 67 -25.38 63.98 33.17
CA ILE A 67 -23.96 64.30 33.32
C ILE A 67 -23.33 64.08 31.94
N VAL A 68 -22.55 65.05 31.44
CA VAL A 68 -21.74 64.91 30.23
C VAL A 68 -20.29 65.22 30.54
N ILE A 69 -19.42 64.33 30.18
CA ILE A 69 -17.95 64.47 30.29
C ILE A 69 -17.40 64.48 28.89
N TYR A 70 -16.64 65.53 28.56
CA TYR A 70 -16.08 65.71 27.21
C TYR A 70 -14.70 66.40 27.28
N ASP A 71 -13.91 66.21 26.18
CA ASP A 71 -12.55 66.74 26.11
C ASP A 71 -12.54 68.26 25.77
N LYS A 72 -12.64 68.66 24.52
CA LYS A 72 -12.44 70.08 24.10
C LYS A 72 -13.77 70.71 23.77
N VAL A 73 -14.61 70.05 23.03
CA VAL A 73 -15.91 70.54 22.55
C VAL A 73 -16.99 69.49 22.88
N LYS A 74 -18.17 70.00 23.22
CA LYS A 74 -19.30 69.09 23.48
C LYS A 74 -19.96 68.64 22.17
N ASP A 75 -19.34 67.68 21.56
CA ASP A 75 -19.87 67.03 20.38
C ASP A 75 -19.81 65.48 20.57
N LYS A 76 -20.25 64.74 19.53
CA LYS A 76 -20.34 63.27 19.63
C LYS A 76 -18.97 62.60 19.68
N GLU A 77 -17.94 63.16 19.07
CA GLU A 77 -16.59 62.63 18.98
C GLU A 77 -15.77 62.88 20.25
N ASN A 78 -15.92 64.08 20.82
CA ASN A 78 -15.18 64.46 22.03
C ASN A 78 -15.89 64.09 23.33
N THR A 79 -17.12 63.58 23.29
CA THR A 79 -17.85 63.13 24.47
C THR A 79 -17.32 61.74 24.89
N ILE A 80 -16.81 61.66 26.13
CA ILE A 80 -16.25 60.45 26.72
C ILE A 80 -17.32 59.67 27.46
N LEU A 81 -18.12 60.36 28.29
CA LEU A 81 -19.16 59.73 29.10
C LEU A 81 -20.41 60.63 29.18
N THR A 82 -21.55 60.02 28.96
CA THR A 82 -22.85 60.62 29.35
C THR A 82 -23.52 59.74 30.36
N VAL A 83 -24.21 60.28 31.34
CA VAL A 83 -24.97 59.57 32.34
C VAL A 83 -26.34 60.16 32.42
N LYS A 84 -27.39 59.38 32.17
CA LYS A 84 -28.78 59.84 32.23
C LYS A 84 -29.17 60.26 33.64
N GLU A 85 -28.88 59.42 34.61
CA GLU A 85 -29.15 59.72 36.02
C GLU A 85 -28.16 59.01 36.95
N THR A 86 -27.74 59.75 38.01
CA THR A 86 -27.00 59.17 39.13
C THR A 86 -27.72 59.53 40.43
N SER A 87 -28.01 58.53 41.26
CA SER A 87 -28.67 58.74 42.54
C SER A 87 -27.93 58.05 43.70
N PHE A 88 -27.91 58.69 44.86
CA PHE A 88 -27.28 58.13 46.05
C PHE A 88 -27.82 58.81 47.32
N HIS A 89 -27.78 58.06 48.42
CA HIS A 89 -28.09 58.55 49.75
C HIS A 89 -26.77 58.81 50.53
N ILE A 90 -26.77 59.90 51.35
CA ILE A 90 -25.70 60.16 52.31
C ILE A 90 -26.25 59.86 53.70
N LEU A 91 -25.52 59.07 54.48
CA LEU A 91 -25.90 58.80 55.87
C LEU A 91 -25.70 60.03 56.74
N PHE A 92 -26.81 60.61 57.19
CA PHE A 92 -26.77 61.88 57.94
C PHE A 92 -26.08 61.75 59.31
N LEU A 93 -26.27 60.68 60.05
CA LEU A 93 -25.71 60.50 61.42
C LEU A 93 -24.19 60.51 61.44
N PRO A 94 -23.48 59.76 60.61
CA PRO A 94 -22.04 59.82 60.47
C PRO A 94 -21.54 61.24 59.96
N LEU A 95 -22.32 61.87 59.06
CA LEU A 95 -22.00 63.16 58.52
C LEU A 95 -21.96 64.24 59.64
N ILE A 96 -22.94 64.27 60.51
CA ILE A 96 -23.11 65.27 61.59
C ILE A 96 -22.20 64.94 62.74
N LYS A 97 -22.12 63.72 63.25
CA LYS A 97 -21.42 63.33 64.41
C LYS A 97 -19.92 63.15 64.22
N GLU A 98 -19.52 62.57 63.08
CA GLU A 98 -18.16 62.16 62.81
C GLU A 98 -17.47 62.86 61.64
N ARG A 99 -18.17 63.74 60.95
CA ARG A 99 -17.72 64.42 59.71
C ARG A 99 -17.33 63.38 58.65
N LYS A 100 -18.03 62.23 58.59
CA LYS A 100 -17.82 61.17 57.62
C LYS A 100 -18.95 61.19 56.59
N ILE A 101 -18.62 61.31 55.32
CA ILE A 101 -19.58 61.10 54.18
C ILE A 101 -19.60 59.66 53.87
N ILE A 102 -20.63 58.98 54.28
CA ILE A 102 -20.87 57.55 54.00
C ILE A 102 -22.01 57.45 53.00
N ILE A 103 -21.71 56.84 51.86
CA ILE A 103 -22.68 56.54 50.80
C ILE A 103 -22.83 55.02 50.69
N PRO A 104 -23.96 54.46 51.12
CA PRO A 104 -24.17 52.99 51.06
C PRO A 104 -24.18 52.44 49.65
N VAL A 105 -24.88 53.14 48.74
CA VAL A 105 -24.97 52.73 47.32
C VAL A 105 -25.07 53.95 46.41
N ILE A 106 -24.31 53.94 45.34
CA ILE A 106 -24.49 54.86 44.21
C ILE A 106 -25.15 54.05 43.08
N HIS A 107 -26.28 54.55 42.59
CA HIS A 107 -26.93 54.04 41.36
C HIS A 107 -26.60 54.94 40.19
N ILE A 108 -26.11 54.36 39.10
CA ILE A 108 -25.83 55.07 37.83
C ILE A 108 -26.68 54.37 36.75
N ASP A 109 -27.56 55.13 36.16
CA ASP A 109 -28.56 54.63 35.20
C ASP A 109 -28.22 55.10 33.77
N SER A 110 -28.23 54.15 32.86
CA SER A 110 -28.03 54.32 31.43
C SER A 110 -26.83 55.16 31.05
N PRO A 111 -25.59 54.87 31.59
CA PRO A 111 -24.42 55.56 31.12
C PRO A 111 -24.10 55.19 29.68
N TYR A 112 -23.61 56.15 28.89
CA TYR A 112 -23.02 55.89 27.57
C TYR A 112 -21.53 56.27 27.62
N LEU A 113 -20.67 55.29 27.34
CA LEU A 113 -19.23 55.43 27.37
C LEU A 113 -18.64 55.31 25.96
N ASN A 114 -17.89 56.33 25.52
CA ASN A 114 -17.12 56.29 24.27
C ASN A 114 -15.62 56.13 24.62
N VAL A 115 -15.03 54.99 24.32
CA VAL A 115 -13.62 54.61 24.55
C VAL A 115 -12.93 54.53 23.19
N SER A 116 -11.98 55.41 22.95
CA SER A 116 -11.08 55.34 21.80
C SER A 116 -9.65 55.09 22.24
N TYR A 117 -9.02 54.10 21.64
CA TYR A 117 -7.60 53.79 21.75
C TYR A 117 -6.88 54.41 20.55
N GLN A 118 -6.18 55.50 20.78
CA GLN A 118 -5.63 56.39 19.77
C GLN A 118 -4.33 55.87 19.17
N GLN A 119 -3.86 56.47 18.07
CA GLN A 119 -2.62 56.06 17.39
C GLN A 119 -1.34 56.29 18.22
N ASP A 120 -1.37 57.21 19.19
CA ASP A 120 -0.26 57.46 20.13
C ASP A 120 -0.16 56.46 21.29
N ASN A 121 -0.94 55.41 21.26
CA ASN A 121 -1.06 54.38 22.32
C ASN A 121 -1.68 54.94 23.62
N SER A 122 -2.47 55.97 23.57
CA SER A 122 -3.23 56.50 24.72
C SER A 122 -4.75 56.22 24.52
N PHE A 123 -5.46 56.20 25.64
CA PHE A 123 -6.92 56.24 25.62
C PHE A 123 -7.44 57.67 25.66
N ASN A 124 -8.55 57.94 25.02
CA ASN A 124 -9.21 59.28 25.08
C ASN A 124 -9.54 59.74 26.50
N PHE A 125 -9.55 58.87 27.51
CA PHE A 125 -9.74 59.15 28.92
C PHE A 125 -8.44 59.12 29.74
N SER A 126 -7.27 59.00 29.12
CA SER A 126 -5.97 58.82 29.79
C SER A 126 -5.58 60.00 30.69
N ARG A 127 -6.12 61.20 30.47
CA ARG A 127 -5.85 62.36 31.30
C ARG A 127 -6.36 62.24 32.72
N ILE A 128 -7.31 61.34 33.02
CA ILE A 128 -7.74 61.03 34.38
C ILE A 128 -6.58 60.58 35.26
N PHE A 129 -5.58 59.92 34.68
CA PHE A 129 -4.41 59.35 35.37
C PHE A 129 -3.21 60.30 35.43
N LEU A 130 -3.31 61.48 34.82
CA LEU A 130 -2.18 62.43 34.90
C LEU A 130 -2.00 62.97 36.32
N PRO A 131 -0.75 63.30 36.73
CA PRO A 131 -0.47 63.90 38.03
C PRO A 131 -1.30 65.16 38.26
N LYS A 132 -2.02 65.20 39.37
CA LYS A 132 -2.87 66.38 39.73
C LYS A 132 -2.07 67.49 40.32
N PRO A 133 -2.38 68.75 40.02
CA PRO A 133 -1.77 69.87 40.67
C PRO A 133 -2.04 69.78 42.18
N LYS A 134 -0.99 69.84 43.00
CA LYS A 134 -1.16 69.90 44.46
C LYS A 134 -2.05 71.03 44.83
N PRO A 135 -3.07 70.89 45.72
CA PRO A 135 -3.93 71.98 46.11
C PRO A 135 -3.12 72.95 46.86
N LYS A 136 -3.25 74.28 46.49
CA LYS A 136 -2.47 75.41 47.05
C LYS A 136 -2.83 75.68 48.51
N SER A 137 -3.83 75.05 49.10
CA SER A 137 -4.14 75.18 50.54
C SER A 137 -4.72 73.84 51.09
N LYS A 138 -4.35 73.46 52.28
CA LYS A 138 -4.98 72.34 52.99
C LYS A 138 -6.43 72.66 53.30
N PRO A 139 -7.39 71.85 53.00
CA PRO A 139 -8.77 72.11 53.31
C PRO A 139 -8.98 72.20 54.78
N LYS A 140 -9.62 73.30 55.26
CA LYS A 140 -9.85 73.60 56.67
C LYS A 140 -10.69 72.54 57.40
N ILE A 141 -11.43 71.65 56.63
CA ILE A 141 -12.28 70.64 57.22
C ILE A 141 -11.99 69.33 56.43
N LYS A 142 -11.46 68.33 57.16
CA LYS A 142 -11.26 66.97 56.58
C LYS A 142 -12.52 66.10 56.74
N PHE A 143 -13.27 65.87 55.65
CA PHE A 143 -14.28 64.83 55.65
C PHE A 143 -13.64 63.50 55.21
N SER A 144 -13.88 62.42 55.91
CA SER A 144 -13.62 61.05 55.43
C SER A 144 -14.75 60.66 54.47
N PHE A 145 -14.36 60.07 53.34
CA PHE A 145 -15.33 59.67 52.31
C PHE A 145 -15.29 58.15 52.16
N LEU A 146 -16.45 57.50 52.16
CA LEU A 146 -16.58 56.07 52.02
C LEU A 146 -17.83 55.70 51.18
N ILE A 147 -17.61 54.94 50.11
CA ILE A 147 -18.65 54.37 49.29
C ILE A 147 -18.57 52.84 49.43
N TYR A 148 -19.70 52.20 49.83
CA TYR A 148 -19.75 50.74 50.01
C TYR A 148 -20.07 50.01 48.69
N LYS A 149 -20.94 50.59 47.85
CA LYS A 149 -21.38 49.93 46.67
C LYS A 149 -21.66 50.93 45.51
N ILE A 150 -21.34 50.54 44.28
CA ILE A 150 -21.73 51.26 43.06
C ILE A 150 -22.42 50.26 42.19
N ASN A 151 -23.64 50.59 41.71
CA ASN A 151 -24.39 49.83 40.75
C ASN A 151 -24.56 50.68 39.49
N ILE A 152 -24.18 50.14 38.37
CA ILE A 152 -24.43 50.72 37.01
C ILE A 152 -25.41 49.81 36.34
N PHE A 153 -26.44 50.38 35.73
CA PHE A 153 -27.51 49.64 35.04
C PHE A 153 -27.73 50.19 33.63
N ASP A 154 -28.05 49.28 32.69
CA ASP A 154 -28.43 49.57 31.29
C ASP A 154 -27.36 50.49 30.62
N GLY A 155 -26.07 50.29 30.94
CA GLY A 155 -24.98 51.03 30.32
C GLY A 155 -24.80 50.66 28.86
N LYS A 156 -24.35 51.66 28.07
CA LYS A 156 -24.02 51.42 26.65
C LYS A 156 -22.63 52.06 26.40
N GLY A 157 -21.98 51.60 25.37
CA GLY A 157 -20.69 52.16 25.01
C GLY A 157 -20.20 51.73 23.64
N VAL A 158 -19.20 52.43 23.16
CA VAL A 158 -18.49 52.07 21.92
C VAL A 158 -17.01 52.05 22.27
N PHE A 159 -16.37 50.97 21.88
CA PHE A 159 -14.90 50.82 21.92
C PHE A 159 -14.35 50.93 20.51
N GLU A 160 -13.39 51.81 20.29
CA GLU A 160 -12.71 52.01 19.01
C GLU A 160 -11.20 51.88 19.16
N ASP A 161 -10.54 51.09 18.33
CA ASP A 161 -9.09 51.06 18.22
C ASP A 161 -8.65 51.65 16.87
N GLU A 162 -8.20 52.89 16.87
CA GLU A 162 -7.78 53.63 15.70
C GLU A 162 -6.45 53.15 15.09
N ARG A 163 -5.70 52.33 15.79
CA ARG A 163 -4.42 51.74 15.31
C ARG A 163 -4.63 50.67 14.32
N GLN A 164 -5.82 50.06 14.27
CA GLN A 164 -6.14 49.00 13.34
C GLN A 164 -6.62 49.57 11.98
N THR A 165 -6.30 48.91 10.90
CA THR A 165 -6.76 49.29 9.56
C THR A 165 -7.47 48.07 8.95
N PRO A 166 -8.81 48.12 8.67
CA PRO A 166 -9.72 49.18 9.08
C PRO A 166 -9.85 49.35 10.61
N LYS A 167 -10.35 50.55 11.06
CA LYS A 167 -10.60 50.83 12.47
C LYS A 167 -11.45 49.71 13.12
N PHE A 168 -11.01 49.24 14.26
CA PHE A 168 -11.75 48.21 15.00
C PHE A 168 -12.79 48.89 15.92
N THR A 169 -14.06 48.56 15.76
CA THR A 169 -15.16 49.14 16.52
C THR A 169 -16.03 48.04 17.13
N ARG A 170 -16.41 48.21 18.40
CA ARG A 170 -17.34 47.31 19.10
C ARG A 170 -18.32 48.07 19.93
N THR A 171 -19.61 47.73 19.79
CA THR A 171 -20.67 48.36 20.59
C THR A 171 -20.99 47.47 21.79
N ILE A 172 -21.00 48.05 22.97
CA ILE A 172 -21.37 47.42 24.24
C ILE A 172 -22.78 47.88 24.58
N GLN A 173 -23.64 46.90 24.92
CA GLN A 173 -25.03 47.15 25.37
C GLN A 173 -25.29 46.34 26.65
N ASP A 174 -26.35 46.72 27.36
CA ASP A 174 -26.78 46.06 28.58
C ASP A 174 -25.61 45.91 29.59
N LEU A 175 -24.82 46.99 29.72
CA LEU A 175 -23.67 46.99 30.62
C LEU A 175 -24.13 47.22 32.05
N ASP A 176 -24.14 46.16 32.83
CA ASP A 176 -24.40 46.17 34.26
C ASP A 176 -23.11 45.97 35.05
N ILE A 177 -22.84 46.88 35.96
CA ILE A 177 -21.63 46.80 36.81
C ILE A 177 -22.03 46.91 38.28
N VAL A 178 -21.54 45.98 39.09
CA VAL A 178 -21.67 46.01 40.55
C VAL A 178 -20.27 46.03 41.16
N LEU A 179 -19.94 47.17 41.83
CA LEU A 179 -18.69 47.28 42.59
C LEU A 179 -19.06 47.38 44.08
N GLY A 180 -18.41 46.61 44.97
CA GLY A 180 -18.71 46.64 46.37
C GLY A 180 -17.51 46.32 47.26
N ILE A 181 -17.39 46.98 48.37
CA ILE A 181 -16.40 46.70 49.40
C ILE A 181 -16.85 45.42 50.12
N LYS A 182 -16.09 44.30 49.89
CA LYS A 182 -16.35 43.00 50.53
C LYS A 182 -15.68 42.91 51.93
N GLN A 183 -14.53 43.53 52.05
CA GLN A 183 -13.75 43.71 53.26
C GLN A 183 -13.04 45.06 53.16
N LEU A 184 -12.55 45.59 54.31
CA LEU A 184 -11.87 46.90 54.29
C LEU A 184 -10.70 47.04 53.30
N THR A 185 -10.18 45.91 52.79
CA THR A 185 -9.05 45.84 51.88
C THR A 185 -9.41 45.24 50.50
N LYS A 186 -10.66 44.80 50.32
CA LYS A 186 -11.08 44.10 49.12
C LYS A 186 -12.31 44.77 48.48
N ILE A 187 -12.22 44.97 47.15
CA ILE A 187 -13.36 45.38 46.32
C ILE A 187 -13.77 44.21 45.47
N ALA A 188 -15.01 43.77 45.59
CA ALA A 188 -15.61 42.83 44.71
C ALA A 188 -16.22 43.54 43.48
N PHE A 189 -16.14 42.93 42.31
CA PHE A 189 -16.76 43.44 41.11
C PHE A 189 -17.53 42.34 40.33
N LEU A 190 -18.61 42.73 39.71
CA LEU A 190 -19.36 41.98 38.73
C LEU A 190 -19.65 42.88 37.53
N ILE A 191 -19.30 42.44 36.35
CA ILE A 191 -19.53 43.17 35.09
C ILE A 191 -20.23 42.20 34.16
N GLU A 192 -21.41 42.60 33.69
CA GLU A 192 -22.18 41.83 32.70
C GLU A 192 -22.48 42.74 31.56
N SER A 193 -22.37 42.24 30.32
CA SER A 193 -22.63 43.05 29.11
C SER A 193 -22.86 42.16 27.88
N LYS A 194 -23.42 42.81 26.87
CA LYS A 194 -23.49 42.28 25.51
C LYS A 194 -22.61 43.09 24.59
N ILE A 195 -21.73 42.43 23.86
CA ILE A 195 -20.87 43.04 22.85
C ILE A 195 -21.50 42.74 21.48
N LEU A 196 -21.79 43.75 20.70
CA LEU A 196 -22.30 43.61 19.36
C LEU A 196 -21.17 43.80 18.35
N THR A 197 -21.18 42.93 17.35
CA THR A 197 -20.30 42.99 16.20
C THR A 197 -20.91 43.93 15.13
N ASP A 198 -20.11 44.33 14.14
CA ASP A 198 -20.58 45.11 12.99
C ASP A 198 -21.65 44.37 12.18
N LYS A 199 -21.73 43.04 12.31
CA LYS A 199 -22.74 42.20 11.67
C LYS A 199 -23.97 41.94 12.53
N GLY A 200 -24.02 42.51 13.73
CA GLY A 200 -25.16 42.36 14.64
C GLY A 200 -25.16 41.06 15.47
N GLU A 201 -24.05 40.30 15.45
CA GLU A 201 -23.87 39.13 16.31
C GLU A 201 -23.63 39.57 17.76
N ILE A 202 -24.12 38.81 18.74
CA ILE A 202 -24.12 39.19 20.14
C ILE A 202 -23.19 38.24 20.93
N THR A 203 -22.15 38.79 21.51
CA THR A 203 -21.32 38.10 22.48
C THR A 203 -21.75 38.49 23.90
N ALA A 204 -22.09 37.53 24.73
CA ALA A 204 -22.33 37.78 26.16
C ALA A 204 -21.01 37.72 26.95
N LEU A 205 -20.79 38.73 27.80
CA LEU A 205 -19.61 38.82 28.68
C LEU A 205 -20.07 38.89 30.13
N SER A 206 -19.47 38.05 30.97
CA SER A 206 -19.58 38.17 32.44
C SER A 206 -18.20 38.12 33.07
N LEU A 207 -17.81 39.13 33.78
CA LEU A 207 -16.54 39.22 34.54
C LEU A 207 -16.84 39.45 36.03
N ARG A 208 -16.46 38.49 36.84
CA ARG A 208 -16.68 38.53 38.31
C ARG A 208 -15.38 38.31 39.04
N GLY A 209 -15.10 39.14 40.10
CA GLY A 209 -13.88 38.94 40.84
C GLY A 209 -13.74 39.84 42.06
N ASP A 210 -12.55 39.87 42.56
CA ASP A 210 -12.15 40.77 43.64
C ASP A 210 -10.73 41.28 43.44
N TYR A 211 -10.48 42.49 43.94
CA TYR A 211 -9.18 43.13 44.02
C TYR A 211 -8.86 43.49 45.47
N ASN A 212 -7.73 42.99 45.97
CA ASN A 212 -7.19 43.35 47.25
C ASN A 212 -6.10 44.44 47.06
N PHE A 213 -6.39 45.65 47.50
CA PHE A 213 -5.48 46.76 47.29
C PHE A 213 -4.29 46.82 48.27
N LEU A 214 -4.25 46.03 49.37
CA LEU A 214 -3.06 45.88 50.22
C LEU A 214 -2.08 44.88 49.59
N SER A 215 -2.51 43.72 49.25
CA SER A 215 -1.66 42.72 48.58
C SER A 215 -1.51 42.91 47.08
N LYS A 216 -2.28 43.85 46.47
CA LYS A 216 -2.34 44.07 45.02
C LYS A 216 -2.74 42.81 44.22
N GLU A 217 -3.52 41.94 44.83
CA GLU A 217 -3.97 40.71 44.24
C GLU A 217 -5.30 40.91 43.49
N VAL A 218 -5.42 40.34 42.31
CA VAL A 218 -6.65 40.23 41.54
C VAL A 218 -6.99 38.74 41.38
N ASN A 219 -8.22 38.42 41.70
CA ASN A 219 -8.80 37.12 41.34
C ASN A 219 -10.08 37.37 40.56
N SER A 220 -10.20 36.85 39.39
CA SER A 220 -11.38 37.03 38.55
C SER A 220 -11.73 35.82 37.71
N LYS A 221 -13.00 35.71 37.39
CA LYS A 221 -13.55 34.75 36.42
C LYS A 221 -14.18 35.49 35.28
N LEU A 222 -13.76 35.16 34.06
CA LEU A 222 -14.28 35.68 32.81
C LEU A 222 -15.03 34.57 32.09
N ASN A 223 -16.31 34.84 31.80
CA ASN A 223 -17.09 33.98 30.92
C ASN A 223 -17.45 34.79 29.67
N LEU A 224 -17.23 34.19 28.54
CA LEU A 224 -17.64 34.69 27.23
C LEU A 224 -18.52 33.63 26.56
N ALA A 225 -19.59 34.08 25.91
CA ALA A 225 -20.46 33.21 25.12
C ALA A 225 -20.73 33.81 23.73
N ASN A 226 -20.68 32.97 22.72
CA ASN A 226 -20.96 33.33 21.31
C ASN A 226 -19.99 34.41 20.76
N LEU A 227 -18.68 34.31 21.07
CA LEU A 227 -17.66 35.23 20.55
C LEU A 227 -17.16 34.77 19.18
N VAL A 228 -17.37 35.54 18.15
CA VAL A 228 -16.84 35.30 16.80
C VAL A 228 -15.35 35.66 16.77
N ILE A 229 -14.49 34.64 16.63
CA ILE A 229 -13.03 34.81 16.79
C ILE A 229 -12.44 35.65 15.66
N THR A 230 -12.94 35.48 14.43
CA THR A 230 -12.43 36.19 13.24
C THR A 230 -12.52 37.70 13.33
N GLU A 231 -13.43 38.20 14.13
CA GLU A 231 -13.57 39.66 14.35
C GLU A 231 -12.40 40.27 15.11
N PHE A 232 -11.59 39.39 15.78
CA PHE A 232 -10.37 39.78 16.49
C PHE A 232 -9.10 39.54 15.68
N ASN A 233 -9.21 39.16 14.43
CA ASN A 233 -8.07 38.91 13.53
C ASN A 233 -7.05 40.06 13.48
N PRO A 234 -7.46 41.35 13.58
CA PRO A 234 -6.50 42.46 13.66
C PRO A 234 -5.46 42.32 14.77
N TYR A 235 -5.84 41.67 15.90
CA TYR A 235 -4.96 41.43 17.06
C TYR A 235 -4.22 40.12 16.99
N LEU A 236 -4.60 39.20 16.08
CA LEU A 236 -4.05 37.86 15.95
C LEU A 236 -2.98 37.75 14.87
N LYS A 237 -2.63 38.86 14.20
CA LYS A 237 -1.62 38.92 13.11
C LYS A 237 -0.23 38.41 13.49
N ALA A 238 0.11 38.41 14.77
CA ALA A 238 1.38 37.92 15.28
C ALA A 238 1.44 36.39 15.44
N LEU A 239 0.31 35.70 15.32
CA LEU A 239 0.27 34.25 15.35
C LEU A 239 0.91 33.66 14.09
N PRO A 240 1.62 32.53 14.18
CA PRO A 240 2.24 31.88 13.05
C PRO A 240 1.23 31.15 12.13
N LEU A 241 -0.06 31.37 12.36
CA LEU A 241 -1.21 30.81 11.64
C LEU A 241 -2.34 31.85 11.54
N SER A 242 -3.22 31.72 10.56
CA SER A 242 -4.39 32.58 10.41
C SER A 242 -5.66 31.86 10.88
N ILE A 243 -6.58 32.63 11.48
CA ILE A 243 -7.89 32.12 11.88
C ILE A 243 -8.90 32.49 10.79
N ALA A 244 -9.43 31.50 10.10
CA ALA A 244 -10.35 31.68 8.99
C ALA A 244 -11.84 31.68 9.41
N SER A 245 -12.17 30.97 10.50
CA SER A 245 -13.53 30.86 11.05
C SER A 245 -13.47 30.47 12.52
N GLY A 246 -14.59 30.53 13.21
CA GLY A 246 -14.77 29.98 14.55
C GLY A 246 -15.49 30.91 15.50
N THR A 247 -16.28 30.29 16.37
CA THR A 247 -16.99 30.97 17.46
C THR A 247 -16.64 30.32 18.79
N ILE A 248 -16.30 31.10 19.79
CA ILE A 248 -16.23 30.64 21.19
C ILE A 248 -17.68 30.51 21.66
N GLU A 249 -18.19 29.28 21.77
CA GLU A 249 -19.53 29.03 22.29
C GLU A 249 -19.61 29.41 23.78
N ASN A 250 -18.64 28.97 24.54
CA ASN A 250 -18.51 29.25 25.96
C ASN A 250 -17.04 29.31 26.37
N SER A 251 -16.75 30.21 27.33
CA SER A 251 -15.49 30.18 28.05
C SER A 251 -15.70 30.38 29.54
N ALA A 252 -14.88 29.75 30.34
CA ALA A 252 -14.81 29.93 31.80
C ALA A 252 -13.33 30.05 32.18
N LEU A 253 -12.85 31.30 32.23
CA LEU A 253 -11.43 31.60 32.47
C LEU A 253 -11.22 32.22 33.85
N GLU A 254 -10.30 31.70 34.61
CA GLU A 254 -9.84 32.26 35.91
C GLU A 254 -8.55 32.99 35.69
N PHE A 255 -8.59 34.29 35.93
CA PHE A 255 -7.40 35.15 35.92
C PHE A 255 -6.98 35.50 37.36
N LYS A 256 -5.72 35.29 37.65
CA LYS A 256 -5.09 35.67 38.92
C LYS A 256 -3.85 36.53 38.69
N PHE A 257 -3.76 37.58 39.47
CA PHE A 257 -2.52 38.38 39.57
C PHE A 257 -2.09 38.46 41.03
N LYS A 258 -0.87 38.05 41.31
CA LYS A 258 -0.27 38.09 42.63
C LYS A 258 1.26 38.08 42.53
N ASP A 259 1.94 38.85 43.34
CA ASP A 259 3.41 38.88 43.45
C ASP A 259 4.11 39.00 42.09
N ASN A 260 3.64 39.90 41.19
CA ASN A 260 4.11 40.11 39.84
C ASN A 260 3.96 38.89 38.91
N LEU A 261 3.18 37.88 39.32
CA LEU A 261 2.82 36.73 38.50
C LEU A 261 1.37 36.87 38.03
N MET A 262 1.16 36.88 36.70
CA MET A 262 -0.14 36.73 36.07
C MET A 262 -0.36 35.26 35.74
N SER A 263 -1.52 34.73 36.03
CA SER A 263 -1.92 33.40 35.61
C SER A 263 -3.34 33.39 35.03
N LEU A 264 -3.54 32.63 33.98
CA LEU A 264 -4.83 32.40 33.35
C LEU A 264 -5.01 30.91 33.20
N LYS A 265 -6.13 30.39 33.68
CA LYS A 265 -6.52 29.00 33.46
C LYS A 265 -8.01 28.89 33.26
N GLY A 266 -8.48 27.78 32.68
CA GLY A 266 -9.91 27.54 32.53
C GLY A 266 -10.21 26.68 31.33
N ALA A 267 -11.41 26.89 30.74
CA ALA A 267 -11.86 26.15 29.58
C ALA A 267 -12.48 27.08 28.54
N ILE A 268 -12.24 26.78 27.27
CA ILE A 268 -12.77 27.46 26.11
C ILE A 268 -13.34 26.40 25.18
N SER A 269 -14.63 26.48 24.85
CA SER A 269 -15.27 25.62 23.85
C SER A 269 -15.48 26.40 22.56
N THR A 270 -14.98 25.90 21.46
CA THR A 270 -15.12 26.53 20.14
C THR A 270 -15.95 25.66 19.21
N LYS A 271 -16.66 26.33 18.30
CA LYS A 271 -17.41 25.70 17.21
C LYS A 271 -16.94 26.21 15.88
N GLY A 272 -16.70 25.27 14.94
CA GLY A 272 -16.29 25.59 13.59
C GLY A 272 -14.97 26.37 13.51
N LEU A 273 -14.03 26.11 14.45
CA LEU A 273 -12.71 26.77 14.45
C LEU A 273 -11.94 26.35 13.19
N GLY A 274 -11.61 27.33 12.36
CA GLY A 274 -10.81 27.18 11.15
C GLY A 274 -9.43 27.82 11.29
N LEU A 275 -8.37 27.02 11.26
CA LEU A 275 -6.98 27.47 11.32
C LEU A 275 -6.30 27.15 10.00
N ARG A 276 -5.47 28.08 9.50
CA ARG A 276 -4.68 27.92 8.27
C ARG A 276 -3.23 28.29 8.48
N LYS A 277 -2.37 27.45 7.90
CA LYS A 277 -0.93 27.75 7.78
C LYS A 277 -0.47 27.19 6.44
N GLU A 278 -0.11 28.07 5.50
CA GLU A 278 0.22 27.69 4.12
C GLU A 278 -0.91 26.86 3.51
N ASP A 279 -0.62 25.65 3.03
CA ASP A 279 -1.62 24.75 2.45
C ASP A 279 -2.43 23.98 3.51
N LEU A 280 -1.97 23.94 4.75
CA LEU A 280 -2.65 23.24 5.83
C LEU A 280 -3.87 24.01 6.32
N ALA A 281 -5.01 23.33 6.35
CA ALA A 281 -6.26 23.88 6.89
C ALA A 281 -6.90 22.89 7.86
N LEU A 282 -6.94 23.27 9.14
CA LEU A 282 -7.65 22.55 10.20
C LEU A 282 -9.00 23.20 10.44
N THR A 283 -10.07 22.41 10.46
CA THR A 283 -11.43 22.89 10.77
C THR A 283 -12.12 21.93 11.72
N GLY A 284 -12.83 22.46 12.73
CA GLY A 284 -13.58 21.58 13.63
C GLY A 284 -14.01 22.23 14.95
N ASP A 285 -14.65 21.41 15.79
CA ASP A 285 -15.05 21.77 17.13
C ASP A 285 -13.98 21.34 18.13
N ILE A 286 -13.46 22.30 18.89
CA ILE A 286 -12.26 22.14 19.73
C ILE A 286 -12.53 22.75 21.10
N ASN A 287 -12.25 21.98 22.16
CA ASN A 287 -12.18 22.49 23.52
C ASN A 287 -10.72 22.70 23.91
N ILE A 288 -10.44 23.83 24.53
CA ILE A 288 -9.09 24.20 24.93
C ILE A 288 -9.09 24.50 26.42
N GLU A 289 -8.22 23.87 27.18
CA GLU A 289 -7.99 24.14 28.60
C GLU A 289 -6.60 24.76 28.77
N PRO A 290 -6.50 26.10 28.66
CA PRO A 290 -5.23 26.77 28.77
C PRO A 290 -4.80 26.93 30.23
N GLU A 291 -3.50 26.81 30.49
CA GLU A 291 -2.79 27.25 31.68
C GLU A 291 -1.64 28.15 31.26
N LEU A 292 -1.81 29.47 31.44
CA LEU A 292 -0.83 30.47 31.03
C LEU A 292 -0.27 31.15 32.29
N SER A 293 1.01 31.45 32.32
CA SER A 293 1.62 32.26 33.35
C SER A 293 2.66 33.20 32.79
N TYR A 294 2.69 34.42 33.31
CA TYR A 294 3.65 35.44 32.95
C TYR A 294 4.24 36.11 34.20
N ALA A 295 5.53 35.91 34.41
CA ALA A 295 6.29 36.55 35.47
C ALA A 295 6.83 37.88 34.96
N ILE A 296 6.27 39.01 35.48
CA ILE A 296 6.60 40.38 35.02
C ILE A 296 8.05 40.71 35.26
N ASP A 297 8.59 40.33 36.42
CA ASP A 297 9.97 40.65 36.83
C ASP A 297 11.02 39.96 35.95
N LYS A 298 10.74 38.71 35.60
CA LYS A 298 11.62 37.88 34.78
C LYS A 298 11.36 38.04 33.29
N ARG A 299 10.25 38.65 32.89
CA ARG A 299 9.74 38.72 31.52
C ARG A 299 9.62 37.32 30.88
N THR A 300 9.28 36.32 31.69
CA THR A 300 9.15 34.93 31.24
C THR A 300 7.70 34.58 31.10
N PHE A 301 7.37 33.97 29.93
CA PHE A 301 6.05 33.43 29.64
C PHE A 301 6.14 31.91 29.64
N ASP A 302 5.25 31.26 30.37
CA ASP A 302 5.08 29.81 30.37
C ASP A 302 3.64 29.48 30.06
N TYR A 303 3.46 28.35 29.31
CA TYR A 303 2.15 27.93 28.89
C TYR A 303 2.01 26.41 28.82
N LYS A 304 0.85 25.95 29.20
CA LYS A 304 0.35 24.59 28.96
C LYS A 304 -1.07 24.68 28.44
N ALA A 305 -1.50 23.70 27.65
CA ALA A 305 -2.88 23.56 27.27
C ALA A 305 -3.22 22.08 27.06
N ASN A 306 -4.42 21.70 27.42
CA ASN A 306 -5.06 20.51 26.90
C ASN A 306 -6.02 20.93 25.79
N ILE A 307 -5.87 20.35 24.60
CA ILE A 307 -6.67 20.63 23.40
C ILE A 307 -7.43 19.38 23.06
N LYS A 308 -8.73 19.39 23.26
CA LYS A 308 -9.62 18.29 22.98
C LYS A 308 -10.34 18.53 21.66
N PHE A 309 -10.05 17.71 20.68
CA PHE A 309 -10.77 17.65 19.41
C PHE A 309 -12.06 16.83 19.62
N ILE A 310 -13.21 17.40 19.31
CA ILE A 310 -14.50 16.71 19.34
C ILE A 310 -14.74 16.07 17.97
N GLN A 311 -14.62 16.89 16.92
CA GLN A 311 -14.68 16.50 15.53
C GLN A 311 -13.94 17.55 14.69
N ALA A 312 -12.78 17.18 14.17
CA ALA A 312 -12.02 18.08 13.33
C ALA A 312 -11.56 17.39 12.03
N ASN A 313 -11.23 18.22 11.05
CA ASN A 313 -10.72 17.77 9.74
C ASN A 313 -9.47 18.59 9.40
N LEU A 314 -8.47 17.94 8.82
CA LEU A 314 -7.24 18.55 8.36
C LEU A 314 -7.05 18.28 6.87
N ASN A 315 -6.89 19.33 6.07
CA ASN A 315 -6.64 19.29 4.64
C ASN A 315 -5.25 19.82 4.33
N GLY A 316 -4.72 19.49 3.15
CA GLY A 316 -3.43 19.99 2.66
C GLY A 316 -2.21 19.22 3.15
N VAL A 317 -2.37 18.03 3.70
CA VAL A 317 -1.26 17.15 4.07
C VAL A 317 -0.65 16.54 2.81
N LYS A 318 0.65 16.69 2.61
CA LYS A 318 1.35 16.13 1.45
C LYS A 318 1.13 14.61 1.35
N TYR A 319 0.77 14.12 0.17
CA TYR A 319 0.45 12.71 -0.13
C TYR A 319 -0.82 12.14 0.55
N ILE A 320 -1.48 12.91 1.41
CA ILE A 320 -2.72 12.52 2.07
C ILE A 320 -3.73 13.63 1.80
N GLU A 321 -4.73 13.36 0.97
CA GLU A 321 -5.65 14.40 0.49
C GLU A 321 -6.45 15.03 1.64
N LYS A 322 -6.83 14.23 2.63
CA LYS A 322 -7.66 14.66 3.74
C LYS A 322 -7.54 13.76 4.95
N VAL A 323 -7.50 14.35 6.14
CA VAL A 323 -7.64 13.67 7.42
C VAL A 323 -8.94 14.12 8.07
N ASN A 324 -9.86 13.20 8.31
CA ASN A 324 -11.21 13.47 8.82
C ASN A 324 -11.40 12.92 10.24
N ASN A 325 -12.49 13.38 10.88
CA ASN A 325 -12.97 12.84 12.16
C ASN A 325 -11.89 12.78 13.25
N ILE A 326 -11.02 13.81 13.27
CA ILE A 326 -9.99 13.91 14.31
C ILE A 326 -10.71 14.12 15.64
N SER A 327 -10.47 13.23 16.61
CA SER A 327 -11.06 13.29 17.96
C SER A 327 -10.08 12.76 19.00
N GLY A 328 -10.06 13.38 20.18
CA GLY A 328 -9.16 13.03 21.29
C GLY A 328 -8.42 14.24 21.85
N ASP A 329 -7.48 13.99 22.72
CA ASP A 329 -6.77 15.01 23.47
C ASP A 329 -5.33 15.19 23.02
N ILE A 330 -4.89 16.43 22.88
CA ILE A 330 -3.50 16.82 22.64
C ILE A 330 -3.05 17.73 23.79
N GLY A 331 -2.04 17.29 24.50
CA GLY A 331 -1.32 18.13 25.45
C GLY A 331 -0.31 19.02 24.75
N LEU A 332 -0.28 20.31 25.10
CA LEU A 332 0.67 21.30 24.63
C LEU A 332 1.39 21.91 25.82
N ALA A 333 2.70 22.02 25.75
CA ALA A 333 3.50 22.76 26.71
C ALA A 333 4.65 23.45 25.96
N LYS A 334 5.44 24.22 26.68
CA LYS A 334 6.61 24.89 26.10
C LYS A 334 7.52 23.85 25.42
N ASN A 335 7.67 23.98 24.10
CA ASN A 335 8.49 23.09 23.28
C ASN A 335 8.07 21.61 23.24
N LYS A 336 6.84 21.25 23.64
CA LYS A 336 6.39 19.89 23.62
C LYS A 336 4.90 19.79 23.28
N LEU A 337 4.59 18.83 22.41
CA LEU A 337 3.23 18.40 22.10
C LEU A 337 3.15 16.88 22.27
N TRP A 338 2.05 16.37 22.84
CA TRP A 338 1.86 14.91 23.02
C TRP A 338 0.40 14.54 22.93
N THR A 339 0.18 13.30 22.58
CA THR A 339 -1.13 12.66 22.68
C THR A 339 -0.96 11.21 23.09
N ASP A 340 -1.86 10.71 23.92
CA ASP A 340 -1.91 9.29 24.28
C ASP A 340 -2.87 8.50 23.38
N SER A 341 -3.87 9.17 22.80
CA SER A 341 -4.85 8.54 21.91
C SER A 341 -5.60 9.62 21.12
N LEU A 342 -5.14 9.90 19.91
CA LEU A 342 -5.86 10.75 18.96
C LEU A 342 -6.40 9.87 17.84
N LYS A 343 -7.71 9.81 17.70
CA LYS A 343 -8.38 9.07 16.62
C LYS A 343 -8.50 9.96 15.40
N LEU A 344 -8.27 9.40 14.22
CA LEU A 344 -8.41 10.08 12.95
C LEU A 344 -8.75 9.10 11.83
N GLN A 345 -9.31 9.59 10.75
CA GLN A 345 -9.61 8.81 9.55
C GLN A 345 -8.92 9.41 8.34
N THR A 346 -8.22 8.58 7.61
CA THR A 346 -7.60 8.94 6.32
C THR A 346 -7.50 7.72 5.43
N LEU A 347 -7.48 7.88 4.12
CA LEU A 347 -7.39 6.77 3.16
C LEU A 347 -8.45 5.68 3.44
N ASP A 348 -9.65 6.09 3.76
CA ASP A 348 -10.79 5.25 4.16
C ASP A 348 -10.52 4.33 5.38
N SER A 349 -9.43 4.58 6.10
CA SER A 349 -8.98 3.79 7.24
C SER A 349 -9.00 4.62 8.52
N GLY A 350 -9.35 3.99 9.64
CA GLY A 350 -9.29 4.58 10.97
C GLY A 350 -7.92 4.37 11.60
N PHE A 351 -7.36 5.43 12.21
CA PHE A 351 -6.09 5.37 12.92
C PHE A 351 -6.22 5.92 14.34
N THR A 352 -5.45 5.34 15.24
CA THR A 352 -5.18 5.89 16.56
C THR A 352 -3.72 6.32 16.61
N LEU A 353 -3.49 7.60 16.87
CA LEU A 353 -2.16 8.20 17.01
C LEU A 353 -1.81 8.35 18.49
N LYS A 354 -0.64 7.89 18.87
CA LYS A 354 0.03 8.16 20.14
C LYS A 354 1.41 8.73 19.86
N GLY A 355 1.86 9.71 20.65
CA GLY A 355 3.24 10.16 20.52
C GLY A 355 3.53 11.55 21.03
N THR A 356 4.73 11.99 20.73
CA THR A 356 5.27 13.30 21.14
C THR A 356 5.97 14.01 19.99
N VAL A 357 5.90 15.33 20.04
CA VAL A 357 6.75 16.23 19.25
C VAL A 357 7.48 17.12 20.24
N ASP A 358 8.79 16.99 20.32
CA ASP A 358 9.64 17.73 21.23
C ASP A 358 10.46 18.76 20.43
N ASN A 359 10.70 19.94 21.02
CA ASN A 359 11.50 21.04 20.46
C ASN A 359 10.99 21.63 19.14
N PHE A 360 10.04 22.56 19.19
CA PHE A 360 9.41 23.18 18.01
C PHE A 360 10.36 23.90 17.04
N ALA A 361 11.55 24.33 17.51
CA ALA A 361 12.57 24.94 16.66
C ALA A 361 13.32 23.91 15.79
N ASN A 362 13.46 22.67 16.27
CA ASN A 362 14.01 21.52 15.56
C ASN A 362 13.25 20.27 15.98
N PRO A 363 12.03 20.05 15.40
CA PRO A 363 11.09 19.08 15.93
C PRO A 363 11.63 17.65 15.88
N TYR A 364 11.67 17.00 17.04
CA TYR A 364 11.90 15.56 17.17
C TYR A 364 10.56 14.87 17.35
N LEU A 365 10.27 13.95 16.44
CA LEU A 365 9.04 13.17 16.39
C LEU A 365 9.25 11.82 17.06
N LYS A 366 8.27 11.39 17.86
CA LYS A 366 8.13 10.02 18.31
C LYS A 366 6.65 9.66 18.24
N LEU A 367 6.24 9.07 17.12
CA LEU A 367 4.84 8.85 16.77
C LEU A 367 4.57 7.36 16.53
N ASN A 368 3.45 6.88 17.04
CA ASN A 368 2.93 5.56 16.78
C ASN A 368 1.50 5.68 16.24
N PHE A 369 1.27 5.13 15.05
CA PHE A 369 -0.04 5.04 14.42
C PHE A 369 -0.50 3.59 14.41
N LYS A 370 -1.69 3.34 14.93
CA LYS A 370 -2.34 2.02 14.89
C LYS A 370 -3.63 2.08 14.09
N SER A 371 -3.86 1.07 13.27
CA SER A 371 -5.10 0.89 12.52
C SER A 371 -5.54 -0.56 12.61
N ASP A 372 -6.80 -0.79 12.98
CA ASP A 372 -7.38 -2.13 13.03
C ASP A 372 -7.98 -2.55 11.68
N GLN A 373 -8.25 -1.58 10.79
CA GLN A 373 -8.84 -1.78 9.47
C GLN A 373 -8.16 -0.85 8.45
N LEU A 374 -6.96 -1.21 8.03
CA LEU A 374 -6.22 -0.50 6.98
C LEU A 374 -6.63 -1.04 5.62
N HIS A 375 -7.17 -0.18 4.76
CA HIS A 375 -7.53 -0.50 3.38
C HIS A 375 -6.29 -0.48 2.48
N LEU A 376 -5.83 -1.66 2.03
CA LEU A 376 -4.57 -1.82 1.31
C LEU A 376 -4.57 -1.14 -0.08
N GLU A 377 -5.73 -1.09 -0.75
CA GLU A 377 -5.89 -0.42 -2.05
C GLU A 377 -5.58 1.08 -1.99
N LYS A 378 -5.84 1.70 -0.85
CA LYS A 378 -5.56 3.13 -0.64
C LYS A 378 -4.10 3.41 -0.32
N MET A 379 -3.39 2.42 0.24
CA MET A 379 -1.95 2.55 0.52
C MET A 379 -1.11 2.66 -0.75
N LEU A 380 -1.53 2.02 -1.84
CA LEU A 380 -0.85 2.11 -3.13
C LEU A 380 -0.85 3.53 -3.72
N VAL A 381 -1.80 4.39 -3.30
CA VAL A 381 -1.89 5.78 -3.77
C VAL A 381 -0.77 6.65 -3.20
N ILE A 382 -0.24 6.30 -2.02
CA ILE A 382 0.81 7.06 -1.33
C ILE A 382 2.20 6.75 -1.89
N LEU A 383 2.37 5.62 -2.60
CA LEU A 383 3.67 5.24 -3.15
C LEU A 383 4.10 6.24 -4.25
N PRO A 384 5.32 6.78 -4.18
CA PRO A 384 5.84 7.73 -5.18
C PRO A 384 5.84 7.17 -6.61
N HIS A 385 6.00 5.85 -6.75
CA HIS A 385 5.96 5.10 -7.99
C HIS A 385 5.07 3.88 -7.82
N LYS A 386 3.77 4.06 -8.09
CA LYS A 386 2.85 2.92 -8.15
C LYS A 386 3.22 2.07 -9.37
N PRO A 387 3.52 0.76 -9.23
CA PRO A 387 3.72 -0.12 -10.38
C PRO A 387 2.45 -0.17 -11.24
N GLU A 388 2.60 0.04 -12.55
CA GLU A 388 1.47 -0.05 -13.49
C GLU A 388 0.89 -1.48 -13.47
N GLY A 389 -0.43 -1.58 -13.54
CA GLY A 389 -1.13 -2.87 -13.55
C GLY A 389 -1.17 -3.61 -12.21
N LEU A 390 -0.63 -3.03 -11.11
CA LEU A 390 -0.70 -3.63 -9.78
C LEU A 390 -1.96 -3.17 -9.04
N ASN A 391 -2.83 -4.10 -8.66
CA ASN A 391 -3.98 -3.88 -7.80
C ASN A 391 -3.88 -4.78 -6.57
N LEU A 392 -3.89 -4.15 -5.39
CA LEU A 392 -3.90 -4.82 -4.10
C LEU A 392 -5.18 -4.39 -3.36
N ASN A 393 -6.03 -5.35 -3.02
CA ASN A 393 -7.27 -5.11 -2.27
C ASN A 393 -7.26 -5.96 -1.01
N GLY A 394 -7.80 -5.42 0.07
CA GLY A 394 -7.92 -6.17 1.31
C GLY A 394 -7.77 -5.30 2.55
N ILE A 395 -7.85 -5.95 3.70
CA ILE A 395 -7.78 -5.29 5.01
C ILE A 395 -6.61 -5.87 5.80
N ALA A 396 -5.86 -4.96 6.43
CA ALA A 396 -4.79 -5.29 7.37
C ALA A 396 -4.97 -4.53 8.69
N THR A 397 -4.36 -5.02 9.76
CA THR A 397 -4.03 -4.18 10.91
C THR A 397 -2.64 -3.59 10.73
N ALA A 398 -2.42 -2.39 11.24
CA ALA A 398 -1.14 -1.69 11.12
C ALA A 398 -0.67 -1.15 12.47
N ASP A 399 0.64 -1.27 12.73
CA ASP A 399 1.36 -0.58 13.82
C ASP A 399 2.58 0.11 13.21
N ILE A 400 2.52 1.45 13.11
CA ILE A 400 3.51 2.26 12.41
C ILE A 400 4.19 3.18 13.41
N ASN A 401 5.50 3.04 13.57
CA ASN A 401 6.34 3.86 14.42
C ASN A 401 7.21 4.78 13.55
N ILE A 402 7.19 6.07 13.86
CA ILE A 402 7.99 7.09 13.18
C ILE A 402 8.78 7.85 14.24
N GLU A 403 10.11 7.85 14.12
CA GLU A 403 10.99 8.52 15.07
C GLU A 403 12.10 9.30 14.35
N GLY A 404 12.43 10.51 14.85
CA GLY A 404 13.53 11.31 14.33
C GLY A 404 13.24 12.80 14.19
N TYR A 405 14.20 13.54 13.66
CA TYR A 405 14.11 14.97 13.42
C TYR A 405 13.41 15.30 12.09
N LEU A 406 12.32 16.07 12.14
CA LEU A 406 11.55 16.45 10.96
C LEU A 406 12.38 17.15 9.87
N GLY A 407 13.38 17.94 10.26
CA GLY A 407 14.28 18.65 9.34
C GLY A 407 15.48 17.85 8.83
N ARG A 408 15.59 16.56 9.17
CA ARG A 408 16.71 15.68 8.82
C ARG A 408 16.19 14.33 8.34
N PRO A 409 15.64 14.23 7.13
CA PRO A 409 15.22 12.96 6.55
C PRO A 409 16.46 12.08 6.24
N PRO A 410 16.31 10.74 6.18
CA PRO A 410 15.05 10.01 6.39
C PRO A 410 14.68 9.90 7.89
N LEU A 411 13.37 9.87 8.18
CA LEU A 411 12.88 9.53 9.51
C LEU A 411 13.00 8.02 9.74
N ASP A 412 13.39 7.58 10.95
CA ASP A 412 13.33 6.14 11.28
C ASP A 412 11.87 5.69 11.32
N THR A 413 11.49 4.88 10.34
CA THR A 413 10.12 4.37 10.18
C THR A 413 10.15 2.86 10.30
N LYS A 414 9.32 2.32 11.18
CA LYS A 414 9.07 0.89 11.35
C LYS A 414 7.58 0.65 11.33
N ALA A 415 7.12 -0.24 10.48
CA ALA A 415 5.72 -0.58 10.39
C ALA A 415 5.55 -2.09 10.32
N THR A 416 4.64 -2.62 11.12
CA THR A 416 4.20 -4.00 11.07
C THR A 416 2.76 -4.01 10.54
N LEU A 417 2.54 -4.72 9.43
CA LEU A 417 1.23 -4.97 8.86
C LEU A 417 0.85 -6.43 9.06
N GLN A 418 -0.26 -6.68 9.74
CA GLN A 418 -0.88 -7.99 9.81
C GLN A 418 -1.99 -8.06 8.78
N ILE A 419 -1.75 -8.74 7.67
CA ILE A 419 -2.71 -8.95 6.59
C ILE A 419 -3.64 -10.10 6.99
N ASN A 420 -4.94 -9.85 7.00
CA ASN A 420 -5.95 -10.84 7.40
C ASN A 420 -6.58 -11.55 6.20
N ASP A 421 -6.81 -10.81 5.14
CA ASP A 421 -7.28 -11.32 3.85
C ASP A 421 -7.01 -10.26 2.79
N ALA A 422 -6.17 -10.58 1.83
CA ALA A 422 -5.91 -9.68 0.70
C ALA A 422 -5.89 -10.42 -0.62
N LYS A 423 -6.09 -9.66 -1.69
CA LYS A 423 -6.07 -10.11 -3.08
C LYS A 423 -5.12 -9.23 -3.87
N LEU A 424 -4.16 -9.83 -4.55
CA LEU A 424 -3.21 -9.17 -5.42
C LEU A 424 -3.47 -9.55 -6.88
N GLN A 425 -3.58 -8.55 -7.74
CA GLN A 425 -3.63 -8.72 -9.19
C GLN A 425 -2.51 -7.91 -9.83
N ALA A 426 -1.78 -8.54 -10.72
CA ALA A 426 -0.74 -7.90 -11.51
C ALA A 426 -0.85 -8.36 -12.97
N GLU A 427 -0.39 -7.54 -13.91
CA GLU A 427 -0.49 -7.83 -15.36
C GLU A 427 0.26 -9.12 -15.76
N LEU A 428 1.35 -9.44 -15.07
CA LEU A 428 2.14 -10.66 -15.29
C LEU A 428 1.48 -11.93 -14.76
N LEU A 429 0.45 -11.83 -13.92
CA LEU A 429 -0.23 -12.97 -13.32
C LEU A 429 -1.41 -13.38 -14.18
N LYS A 430 -1.53 -14.69 -14.48
CA LYS A 430 -2.68 -15.24 -15.23
C LYS A 430 -3.99 -15.11 -14.46
N GLU A 431 -3.93 -15.26 -13.15
CA GLU A 431 -5.04 -15.12 -12.20
C GLU A 431 -4.60 -14.29 -11.00
N PRO A 432 -5.53 -13.72 -10.24
CA PRO A 432 -5.19 -13.04 -9.00
C PRO A 432 -4.64 -14.00 -7.94
N VAL A 433 -3.71 -13.53 -7.13
CA VAL A 433 -3.32 -14.18 -5.87
C VAL A 433 -4.37 -13.83 -4.83
N ASN A 434 -4.98 -14.83 -4.22
CA ASN A 434 -6.09 -14.67 -3.27
C ASN A 434 -5.72 -15.16 -1.86
N ASN A 435 -6.51 -14.76 -0.86
CA ASN A 435 -6.38 -15.18 0.55
C ASN A 435 -4.98 -14.94 1.12
N ILE A 436 -4.38 -13.78 0.78
CA ILE A 436 -3.06 -13.41 1.29
C ILE A 436 -3.22 -13.09 2.78
N LYS A 437 -2.46 -13.79 3.63
CA LYS A 437 -2.45 -13.65 5.09
C LYS A 437 -1.05 -13.75 5.64
N GLY A 438 -0.76 -12.98 6.67
CA GLY A 438 0.53 -13.02 7.36
C GLY A 438 1.02 -11.64 7.78
N GLU A 439 2.22 -11.62 8.34
CA GLU A 439 2.86 -10.42 8.85
C GLU A 439 3.92 -9.92 7.89
N VAL A 440 3.94 -8.60 7.70
CA VAL A 440 4.92 -7.91 6.86
C VAL A 440 5.46 -6.72 7.63
N ASP A 441 6.77 -6.71 7.86
CA ASP A 441 7.49 -5.64 8.52
C ASP A 441 8.15 -4.73 7.49
N PHE A 442 7.99 -3.44 7.68
CA PHE A 442 8.57 -2.39 6.85
C PHE A 442 9.52 -1.53 7.65
N THR A 443 10.63 -1.17 7.05
CA THR A 443 11.50 -0.08 7.50
C THR A 443 11.72 0.90 6.35
N GLN A 444 12.57 1.90 6.52
CA GLN A 444 12.95 2.81 5.45
C GLN A 444 13.54 2.12 4.23
N ASN A 445 14.24 1.01 4.42
CA ASN A 445 15.02 0.34 3.37
C ASN A 445 14.71 -1.14 3.25
N THR A 446 13.79 -1.68 4.06
CA THR A 446 13.51 -3.12 4.03
C THR A 446 12.02 -3.42 4.08
N ILE A 447 11.67 -4.53 3.43
CA ILE A 447 10.40 -5.22 3.62
C ILE A 447 10.75 -6.66 4.01
N ASP A 448 10.33 -7.07 5.20
CA ASP A 448 10.51 -8.43 5.71
C ASP A 448 9.14 -9.10 5.83
N TRP A 449 9.00 -10.35 5.36
CA TRP A 449 7.78 -11.14 5.57
C TRP A 449 8.11 -12.53 6.02
N LEU A 450 7.38 -12.97 7.02
CA LEU A 450 7.54 -14.29 7.60
C LEU A 450 6.21 -15.05 7.52
N ASN A 451 6.23 -16.25 6.94
CA ASN A 451 5.04 -17.11 6.81
C ASN A 451 3.84 -16.44 6.12
N LEU A 452 4.07 -15.64 5.10
CA LEU A 452 3.00 -15.09 4.27
C LEU A 452 2.34 -16.23 3.48
N THR A 453 1.07 -16.49 3.75
CA THR A 453 0.29 -17.56 3.08
C THR A 453 -0.63 -16.96 2.03
N PHE A 454 -0.81 -17.66 0.92
CA PHE A 454 -1.72 -17.23 -0.14
C PHE A 454 -2.11 -18.39 -1.07
N ASN A 455 -3.12 -18.19 -1.89
CA ASN A 455 -3.57 -19.13 -2.92
C ASN A 455 -3.32 -18.55 -4.31
N TYR A 456 -2.70 -19.32 -5.18
CA TYR A 456 -2.52 -19.01 -6.60
C TYR A 456 -2.79 -20.25 -7.45
N LEU A 457 -3.62 -20.13 -8.51
CA LEU A 457 -4.05 -21.25 -9.37
C LEU A 457 -4.54 -22.47 -8.57
N ASN A 458 -5.35 -22.22 -7.54
CA ASN A 458 -5.90 -23.24 -6.62
C ASN A 458 -4.84 -24.01 -5.78
N VAL A 459 -3.61 -23.52 -5.70
CA VAL A 459 -2.55 -24.08 -4.86
C VAL A 459 -2.27 -23.12 -3.72
N ALA A 460 -2.15 -23.66 -2.50
CA ALA A 460 -1.73 -22.90 -1.33
C ALA A 460 -0.20 -22.79 -1.26
N TYR A 461 0.29 -21.61 -1.02
CA TYR A 461 1.70 -21.29 -0.88
C TYR A 461 1.97 -20.64 0.47
N THR A 462 3.17 -20.87 0.98
CA THR A 462 3.76 -20.11 2.10
C THR A 462 5.06 -19.48 1.62
N SER A 463 5.22 -18.21 1.87
CA SER A 463 6.42 -17.45 1.50
C SER A 463 7.07 -16.82 2.72
N THR A 464 8.40 -16.84 2.73
CA THR A 464 9.23 -16.05 3.64
C THR A 464 10.23 -15.27 2.80
N GLY A 465 10.55 -14.05 3.20
CA GLY A 465 11.54 -13.29 2.44
C GLY A 465 11.84 -11.94 3.00
N LYS A 466 12.77 -11.30 2.33
CA LYS A 466 13.25 -9.97 2.64
C LYS A 466 13.61 -9.22 1.35
N LEU A 467 13.20 -7.97 1.28
CA LEU A 467 13.66 -7.02 0.30
C LEU A 467 14.46 -5.95 1.04
N VAL A 468 15.65 -5.66 0.54
CA VAL A 468 16.56 -4.64 1.09
C VAL A 468 16.89 -3.66 -0.02
N ASP A 469 16.98 -2.38 0.33
CA ASP A 469 17.34 -1.27 -0.55
C ASP A 469 16.35 -1.04 -1.71
N PHE A 470 15.51 -0.01 -1.60
CA PHE A 470 14.49 0.32 -2.62
C PHE A 470 15.06 0.97 -3.88
N GLU A 471 16.29 1.50 -3.84
CA GLU A 471 16.95 2.09 -5.01
C GLU A 471 17.66 1.01 -5.86
N THR A 472 18.30 0.05 -5.19
CA THR A 472 18.93 -1.13 -5.82
C THR A 472 18.43 -2.41 -5.13
N PRO A 473 17.19 -2.85 -5.41
CA PRO A 473 16.53 -3.89 -4.63
C PRO A 473 17.27 -5.23 -4.64
N GLU A 474 17.56 -5.72 -3.43
CA GLU A 474 18.00 -7.09 -3.18
C GLU A 474 16.83 -7.86 -2.56
N ILE A 475 16.37 -8.91 -3.23
CA ILE A 475 15.22 -9.71 -2.84
C ILE A 475 15.67 -11.14 -2.56
N ASN A 476 15.56 -11.55 -1.32
CA ASN A 476 15.75 -12.93 -0.90
C ASN A 476 14.40 -13.50 -0.45
N PHE A 477 13.94 -14.59 -1.06
CA PHE A 477 12.68 -15.18 -0.67
C PHE A 477 12.66 -16.71 -0.83
N GLY A 478 11.88 -17.34 0.02
CA GLY A 478 11.47 -18.73 -0.07
C GLY A 478 10.00 -18.84 -0.42
N LEU A 479 9.61 -19.86 -1.19
CA LEU A 479 8.25 -20.18 -1.55
C LEU A 479 8.03 -21.69 -1.42
N ILE A 480 7.08 -22.08 -0.60
CA ILE A 480 6.77 -23.45 -0.31
C ILE A 480 5.31 -23.74 -0.62
N SER A 481 5.06 -24.85 -1.29
CA SER A 481 3.73 -25.44 -1.47
C SER A 481 3.81 -26.95 -1.30
N LYS A 482 2.70 -27.65 -1.55
CA LYS A 482 2.69 -29.12 -1.56
C LYS A 482 3.73 -29.70 -2.54
N ASP A 483 3.89 -29.06 -3.70
CA ASP A 483 4.68 -29.58 -4.81
C ASP A 483 5.94 -28.76 -5.11
N LEU A 484 6.10 -27.56 -4.49
CA LEU A 484 7.20 -26.63 -4.72
C LEU A 484 7.90 -26.28 -3.42
N ASP A 485 9.23 -26.32 -3.44
CA ASP A 485 10.13 -25.71 -2.45
C ASP A 485 11.18 -24.89 -3.22
N LEU A 486 11.07 -23.56 -3.18
CA LEU A 486 11.90 -22.62 -3.92
C LEU A 486 12.62 -21.68 -2.97
N LYS A 487 13.88 -21.40 -3.26
CA LYS A 487 14.67 -20.32 -2.66
C LYS A 487 15.25 -19.45 -3.78
N SER A 488 15.18 -18.13 -3.60
CA SER A 488 15.68 -17.19 -4.59
C SER A 488 16.40 -16.03 -3.94
N ASP A 489 17.49 -15.60 -4.57
CA ASP A 489 18.23 -14.38 -4.25
C ASP A 489 18.45 -13.60 -5.53
N ILE A 490 17.88 -12.39 -5.59
CA ILE A 490 17.79 -11.54 -6.78
C ILE A 490 18.26 -10.14 -6.43
N LYS A 491 19.07 -9.54 -7.29
CA LYS A 491 19.46 -8.13 -7.22
C LYS A 491 19.00 -7.39 -8.46
N ILE A 492 18.40 -6.22 -8.28
CA ILE A 492 17.89 -5.39 -9.37
C ILE A 492 18.69 -4.10 -9.41
N LYS A 493 19.32 -3.80 -10.54
CA LYS A 493 20.06 -2.56 -10.75
C LYS A 493 19.96 -2.13 -12.22
N ASP A 494 19.71 -0.87 -12.47
CA ASP A 494 19.73 -0.25 -13.80
C ASP A 494 18.96 -1.07 -14.86
N LYS A 495 17.74 -1.51 -14.54
CA LYS A 495 16.91 -2.39 -15.38
C LYS A 495 17.53 -3.79 -15.65
N THR A 496 18.53 -4.20 -14.89
CA THR A 496 19.08 -5.55 -14.95
C THR A 496 18.68 -6.31 -13.69
N ILE A 497 18.04 -7.45 -13.88
CA ILE A 497 17.70 -8.40 -12.82
C ILE A 497 18.83 -9.45 -12.78
N ARG A 498 19.62 -9.45 -11.73
CA ARG A 498 20.65 -10.45 -11.50
C ARG A 498 20.15 -11.53 -10.57
N ILE A 499 20.05 -12.74 -11.06
CA ILE A 499 19.69 -13.94 -10.30
C ILE A 499 21.01 -14.50 -9.72
N ILE A 500 21.19 -14.41 -8.41
CA ILE A 500 22.33 -14.97 -7.70
C ILE A 500 22.07 -16.45 -7.43
N THR A 501 20.84 -16.74 -7.01
CA THR A 501 20.33 -18.08 -6.78
C THR A 501 18.85 -18.13 -7.12
N PHE A 502 18.44 -19.13 -7.88
CA PHE A 502 17.05 -19.52 -8.07
C PHE A 502 17.01 -21.05 -8.06
N ALA A 503 16.88 -21.61 -6.88
CA ALA A 503 17.07 -23.03 -6.66
C ALA A 503 15.92 -23.63 -5.87
N GLY A 504 15.58 -24.89 -6.21
CA GLY A 504 14.49 -25.55 -5.51
C GLY A 504 14.17 -26.93 -6.01
N LYS A 505 13.01 -27.40 -5.56
CA LYS A 505 12.43 -28.69 -5.94
C LYS A 505 10.97 -28.46 -6.37
N TYR A 506 10.59 -29.05 -7.48
CA TYR A 506 9.20 -29.13 -7.94
C TYR A 506 8.85 -30.59 -8.18
N VAL A 507 7.95 -31.15 -7.37
CA VAL A 507 7.56 -32.55 -7.35
C VAL A 507 8.80 -33.46 -7.23
N ASN A 508 9.23 -34.08 -8.31
CA ASN A 508 10.43 -34.94 -8.35
C ASN A 508 11.63 -34.27 -9.00
N SER A 509 11.46 -33.09 -9.56
CA SER A 509 12.49 -32.32 -10.25
C SER A 509 13.22 -31.36 -9.30
N LYS A 510 14.52 -31.17 -9.51
CA LYS A 510 15.33 -30.14 -8.85
C LYS A 510 15.86 -29.17 -9.89
N PHE A 511 15.98 -27.91 -9.52
CA PHE A 511 16.53 -26.87 -10.37
C PHE A 511 17.43 -25.93 -9.58
N ASP A 512 18.44 -25.44 -10.26
CA ASP A 512 19.34 -24.40 -9.76
C ASP A 512 19.73 -23.54 -10.95
N MET A 513 19.46 -22.23 -10.86
CA MET A 513 19.69 -21.27 -11.92
C MET A 513 20.35 -20.01 -11.37
N GLU A 514 21.27 -19.46 -12.14
CA GLU A 514 21.93 -18.18 -11.91
C GLU A 514 22.03 -17.39 -13.21
N GLY A 515 22.26 -16.09 -13.14
CA GLY A 515 22.49 -15.27 -14.33
C GLY A 515 21.93 -13.87 -14.27
N ALA A 516 21.60 -13.32 -15.45
CA ALA A 516 21.07 -11.97 -15.57
C ALA A 516 19.94 -11.87 -16.61
N ILE A 517 19.01 -10.95 -16.37
CA ILE A 517 17.94 -10.58 -17.30
C ILE A 517 18.02 -9.07 -17.48
N ASP A 518 18.32 -8.61 -18.71
CA ASP A 518 18.29 -7.20 -19.05
C ASP A 518 16.88 -6.82 -19.53
N THR A 519 16.22 -5.95 -18.78
CA THR A 519 14.83 -5.50 -19.00
C THR A 519 14.77 -4.10 -19.61
N GLN A 520 15.80 -3.63 -20.32
CA GLN A 520 15.74 -2.36 -21.05
C GLN A 520 14.59 -2.38 -22.07
N ASP A 521 14.39 -3.52 -22.74
CA ASP A 521 13.19 -3.84 -23.49
C ASP A 521 12.27 -4.74 -22.64
N ASN A 522 11.32 -4.14 -21.92
CA ASN A 522 10.39 -4.87 -21.05
C ASN A 522 9.51 -5.89 -21.79
N ILE A 523 9.31 -5.69 -23.10
CA ILE A 523 8.49 -6.58 -23.93
C ILE A 523 9.27 -7.83 -24.33
N ASN A 524 10.57 -7.68 -24.56
CA ASN A 524 11.45 -8.74 -25.06
C ASN A 524 12.85 -8.69 -24.39
N PRO A 525 12.94 -8.96 -23.08
CA PRO A 525 14.19 -8.85 -22.32
C PRO A 525 15.27 -9.81 -22.84
N VAL A 526 16.54 -9.44 -22.62
CA VAL A 526 17.68 -10.28 -22.96
C VAL A 526 18.04 -11.17 -21.76
N LEU A 527 18.10 -12.47 -22.01
CA LEU A 527 18.44 -13.48 -21.03
C LEU A 527 19.93 -13.86 -21.13
N ASP A 528 20.59 -14.02 -19.99
CA ASP A 528 21.92 -14.65 -19.84
C ASP A 528 21.86 -15.53 -18.58
N LEU A 529 21.52 -16.82 -18.77
CA LEU A 529 21.18 -17.74 -17.70
C LEU A 529 22.05 -19.00 -17.76
N LYS A 530 22.44 -19.49 -16.60
CA LYS A 530 23.01 -20.81 -16.41
C LYS A 530 22.07 -21.64 -15.54
N ALA A 531 21.93 -22.91 -15.86
CA ALA A 531 21.05 -23.80 -15.13
C ALA A 531 21.66 -25.18 -14.90
N ALA A 532 21.36 -25.75 -13.75
CA ALA A 532 21.59 -27.15 -13.42
C ALA A 532 20.23 -27.75 -12.99
N LEU A 533 19.72 -28.71 -13.77
CA LEU A 533 18.40 -29.30 -13.59
C LEU A 533 18.57 -30.80 -13.34
N SER A 534 17.78 -31.33 -12.42
CA SER A 534 17.54 -32.79 -12.29
C SER A 534 16.04 -32.96 -12.57
N LEU A 535 15.72 -33.17 -13.82
CA LEU A 535 14.37 -33.04 -14.39
C LEU A 535 13.67 -34.37 -14.58
N ASN A 536 12.54 -34.57 -13.94
CA ASN A 536 11.57 -35.58 -14.37
C ASN A 536 10.70 -34.97 -15.50
N PRO A 537 10.67 -35.56 -16.70
CA PRO A 537 9.92 -34.99 -17.83
C PRO A 537 8.43 -34.73 -17.55
N SER A 538 7.79 -35.59 -16.74
CA SER A 538 6.38 -35.43 -16.38
C SER A 538 6.11 -34.15 -15.59
N ASP A 539 7.04 -33.71 -14.77
CA ASP A 539 6.93 -32.48 -13.97
C ASP A 539 7.03 -31.23 -14.87
N ALA A 540 7.79 -31.33 -15.98
CA ALA A 540 7.96 -30.24 -16.94
C ALA A 540 6.73 -29.94 -17.80
N PHE A 541 5.84 -30.91 -17.99
CA PHE A 541 4.70 -30.80 -18.89
C PHE A 541 3.73 -29.66 -18.49
N VAL A 542 3.67 -29.32 -17.23
CA VAL A 542 2.84 -28.22 -16.71
C VAL A 542 3.30 -26.84 -17.23
N PHE A 543 4.60 -26.70 -17.51
CA PHE A 543 5.21 -25.44 -17.95
C PHE A 543 5.24 -25.29 -19.48
N LEU A 544 4.87 -26.34 -20.23
CA LEU A 544 4.89 -26.32 -21.70
C LEU A 544 3.53 -25.88 -22.28
N PRO A 545 3.52 -25.30 -23.48
CA PRO A 545 2.28 -25.04 -24.20
C PRO A 545 1.44 -26.33 -24.37
N PRO A 546 0.10 -26.26 -24.24
CA PRO A 546 -0.77 -27.45 -24.23
C PRO A 546 -0.53 -28.41 -25.38
N ALA A 547 -0.39 -27.90 -26.61
CA ALA A 547 -0.14 -28.72 -27.80
C ALA A 547 1.18 -29.49 -27.75
N LEU A 548 2.24 -28.90 -27.17
CA LEU A 548 3.52 -29.56 -27.01
C LEU A 548 3.48 -30.58 -25.87
N SER A 549 2.87 -30.22 -24.75
CA SER A 549 2.67 -31.10 -23.59
C SER A 549 1.89 -32.36 -23.98
N GLU A 550 0.80 -32.23 -24.72
CA GLU A 550 0.03 -33.40 -25.16
C GLU A 550 0.83 -34.32 -26.09
N ASN A 551 1.62 -33.79 -26.99
CA ASN A 551 2.47 -34.58 -27.88
C ASN A 551 3.57 -35.30 -27.11
N LEU A 552 4.21 -34.65 -26.16
CA LEU A 552 5.27 -35.24 -25.31
C LEU A 552 4.70 -36.33 -24.37
N LYS A 553 3.49 -36.19 -23.87
CA LYS A 553 2.80 -37.25 -23.09
C LYS A 553 2.60 -38.52 -23.89
N LYS A 554 2.34 -38.42 -25.20
CA LYS A 554 2.18 -39.60 -26.10
C LYS A 554 3.47 -40.41 -26.24
N ILE A 555 4.65 -39.77 -26.12
CA ILE A 555 5.94 -40.45 -26.21
C ILE A 555 6.34 -41.17 -24.90
N LYS A 556 5.55 -41.03 -23.82
CA LYS A 556 5.73 -41.71 -22.55
C LYS A 556 7.18 -41.61 -22.04
N LEU A 557 7.67 -40.39 -21.92
CA LEU A 557 8.99 -40.07 -21.34
C LEU A 557 8.96 -40.35 -19.84
N ASP A 558 9.93 -41.14 -19.33
CA ASP A 558 10.10 -41.38 -17.91
C ASP A 558 11.61 -41.54 -17.57
N GLY A 559 11.95 -41.12 -16.32
CA GLY A 559 13.33 -41.10 -15.86
C GLY A 559 13.78 -39.70 -15.49
N ILE A 560 14.95 -39.60 -14.88
CA ILE A 560 15.51 -38.30 -14.45
C ILE A 560 16.63 -37.88 -15.42
N LEU A 561 16.47 -36.70 -16.01
CA LEU A 561 17.48 -36.05 -16.83
C LEU A 561 18.25 -35.02 -16.00
N ASN A 562 19.53 -35.22 -15.84
CA ASN A 562 20.44 -34.22 -15.27
C ASN A 562 20.98 -33.36 -16.40
N ILE A 563 20.56 -32.10 -16.41
CA ILE A 563 20.86 -31.10 -17.45
C ILE A 563 21.70 -29.99 -16.84
N LYS A 564 22.80 -29.62 -17.50
CA LYS A 564 23.65 -28.52 -17.07
C LYS A 564 24.06 -27.68 -18.29
N GLY A 565 23.86 -26.36 -18.23
CA GLY A 565 24.22 -25.53 -19.36
C GLY A 565 23.86 -24.07 -19.19
N ALA A 566 23.90 -23.35 -20.33
CA ALA A 566 23.65 -21.92 -20.40
C ALA A 566 22.75 -21.57 -21.59
N LEU A 567 22.05 -20.45 -21.45
CA LEU A 567 21.17 -19.84 -22.44
C LEU A 567 21.43 -18.35 -22.51
N THR A 568 21.63 -17.81 -23.71
CA THR A 568 21.66 -16.38 -23.95
C THR A 568 20.76 -16.01 -25.13
N GLY A 569 20.08 -14.85 -25.08
CA GLY A 569 19.24 -14.35 -26.17
C GLY A 569 17.99 -13.61 -25.70
N LYS A 570 17.24 -13.06 -26.64
CA LYS A 570 15.98 -12.35 -26.35
C LYS A 570 14.87 -13.32 -26.01
N ALA A 571 14.12 -13.06 -24.95
CA ALA A 571 13.15 -14.01 -24.37
C ALA A 571 12.12 -14.55 -25.37
N LYS A 572 11.57 -13.72 -26.25
CA LYS A 572 10.58 -14.12 -27.25
C LYS A 572 11.17 -14.65 -28.55
N ASP A 573 12.48 -14.51 -28.74
CA ASP A 573 13.16 -14.91 -29.97
C ASP A 573 13.93 -16.23 -29.80
N TYR A 574 13.21 -17.28 -29.43
CA TYR A 574 13.77 -18.61 -29.14
C TYR A 574 14.55 -19.23 -30.33
N ARG A 575 14.26 -18.79 -31.56
CA ARG A 575 14.97 -19.28 -32.77
C ARG A 575 16.41 -18.80 -32.82
N ASN A 576 16.71 -17.66 -32.24
CA ASN A 576 18.04 -17.05 -32.19
C ASN A 576 18.73 -17.16 -30.82
N TRP A 577 18.20 -18.04 -29.93
CA TRP A 577 18.89 -18.29 -28.68
C TRP A 577 20.23 -18.97 -28.90
N ASN A 578 21.22 -18.61 -28.12
CA ASN A 578 22.44 -19.40 -27.97
C ASN A 578 22.28 -20.32 -26.76
N LEU A 579 22.15 -21.62 -27.03
CA LEU A 579 22.02 -22.64 -26.01
C LEU A 579 23.24 -23.56 -26.04
N SER A 580 23.71 -23.96 -24.86
CA SER A 580 24.74 -24.99 -24.71
C SER A 580 24.43 -25.82 -23.46
N PHE A 581 23.92 -27.02 -23.65
CA PHE A 581 23.52 -27.92 -22.57
C PHE A 581 24.25 -29.27 -22.69
N LYS A 582 24.55 -29.86 -21.55
CA LYS A 582 24.91 -31.29 -21.42
C LYS A 582 23.80 -31.97 -20.62
N ALA A 583 23.32 -33.07 -21.10
CA ALA A 583 22.29 -33.85 -20.45
C ALA A 583 22.80 -35.28 -20.23
N ALA A 584 22.44 -35.86 -19.10
CA ALA A 584 22.78 -37.25 -18.74
C ALA A 584 21.64 -37.87 -17.92
N SER A 585 21.45 -39.14 -18.03
CA SER A 585 20.54 -39.97 -17.23
C SER A 585 21.09 -41.35 -16.98
N ASP A 586 20.99 -41.81 -15.76
CA ASP A 586 21.38 -43.20 -15.43
C ASP A 586 20.35 -44.20 -15.97
N ALA A 587 19.07 -43.84 -15.94
CA ALA A 587 17.98 -44.63 -16.45
C ALA A 587 16.90 -43.73 -17.05
N PHE A 588 16.51 -43.97 -18.33
CA PHE A 588 15.54 -43.19 -19.05
C PHE A 588 14.70 -44.06 -19.98
N SER A 589 13.44 -43.74 -20.16
CA SER A 589 12.61 -44.50 -21.12
C SER A 589 11.84 -43.55 -22.08
N VAL A 590 11.63 -44.07 -23.32
CA VAL A 590 10.90 -43.40 -24.38
C VAL A 590 10.04 -44.47 -25.06
N TYR A 591 8.70 -44.29 -25.20
CA TYR A 591 7.75 -45.27 -25.70
C TYR A 591 7.87 -46.64 -25.01
N ASN A 592 8.20 -46.68 -23.72
CA ASN A 592 8.52 -47.84 -22.88
C ASN A 592 9.90 -48.48 -23.21
N LEU A 593 10.66 -48.01 -24.21
CA LEU A 593 12.00 -48.46 -24.47
C LEU A 593 12.97 -47.93 -23.41
N LYS A 594 13.76 -48.80 -22.84
CA LYS A 594 14.66 -48.48 -21.69
C LYS A 594 16.10 -48.18 -22.15
N PHE A 595 16.64 -47.07 -21.66
CA PHE A 595 18.01 -46.66 -21.91
C PHE A 595 18.72 -46.47 -20.57
N ASN A 596 19.96 -46.87 -20.51
CA ASN A 596 20.82 -46.70 -19.36
C ASN A 596 22.08 -45.90 -19.77
N GLY A 597 22.57 -45.07 -18.88
CA GLY A 597 23.79 -44.30 -19.13
C GLY A 597 23.65 -43.33 -20.31
N LEU A 598 22.46 -42.72 -20.48
CA LEU A 598 22.23 -41.75 -21.54
C LEU A 598 23.05 -40.47 -21.30
N SER A 599 23.73 -39.98 -22.32
CA SER A 599 24.39 -38.67 -22.31
C SER A 599 24.37 -38.01 -23.69
N PHE A 600 24.19 -36.68 -23.74
CA PHE A 600 24.30 -35.89 -24.97
C PHE A 600 24.63 -34.44 -24.68
N GLY A 601 25.18 -33.72 -25.67
CA GLY A 601 25.27 -32.28 -25.73
C GLY A 601 24.24 -31.72 -26.70
N LEU A 602 23.62 -30.59 -26.34
CA LEU A 602 22.76 -29.80 -27.23
C LEU A 602 23.32 -28.38 -27.33
N GLU A 603 23.55 -27.97 -28.55
CA GLU A 603 23.96 -26.62 -28.88
C GLU A 603 22.94 -26.01 -29.87
N GLN A 604 22.52 -24.78 -29.58
CA GLN A 604 21.76 -23.98 -30.53
C GLN A 604 22.49 -22.66 -30.79
N LYS A 605 22.70 -22.35 -32.01
CA LYS A 605 23.27 -21.06 -32.44
C LYS A 605 22.72 -20.67 -33.80
N ASP A 606 22.34 -19.36 -33.95
CA ASP A 606 21.84 -18.83 -35.21
C ASP A 606 20.72 -19.65 -35.85
N GLY A 607 19.79 -20.17 -35.05
CA GLY A 607 18.65 -20.99 -35.48
C GLY A 607 18.97 -22.43 -35.82
N LEU A 608 20.23 -22.87 -35.66
CA LEU A 608 20.65 -24.25 -35.84
C LEU A 608 20.75 -24.97 -34.49
N ILE A 609 20.01 -26.03 -34.30
CA ILE A 609 20.10 -26.95 -33.16
C ILE A 609 20.97 -28.13 -33.57
N ASN A 610 21.98 -28.43 -32.76
CA ASN A 610 22.86 -29.60 -32.87
C ASN A 610 22.77 -30.42 -31.57
N ILE A 611 22.42 -31.71 -31.70
CA ILE A 611 22.57 -32.69 -30.65
C ILE A 611 23.78 -33.54 -31.04
N ASN A 612 24.85 -33.37 -30.28
CA ASN A 612 26.13 -34.05 -30.53
C ASN A 612 26.40 -35.07 -29.45
N ARG A 613 27.08 -36.17 -29.82
CA ARG A 613 27.56 -37.20 -28.91
C ARG A 613 26.43 -37.76 -28.04
N PHE A 614 25.26 -37.99 -28.68
CA PHE A 614 24.24 -38.80 -28.00
C PHE A 614 24.70 -40.23 -27.93
N ILE A 615 24.87 -40.68 -26.72
CA ILE A 615 25.27 -42.07 -26.41
C ILE A 615 24.34 -42.60 -25.33
N ALA A 616 23.80 -43.80 -25.56
CA ALA A 616 23.04 -44.50 -24.55
C ALA A 616 23.27 -45.99 -24.66
N SER A 617 23.23 -46.67 -23.54
CA SER A 617 23.20 -48.16 -23.48
C SER A 617 21.75 -48.61 -23.49
N ALA A 618 21.40 -49.59 -24.31
CA ALA A 618 20.06 -50.14 -24.37
C ALA A 618 20.16 -51.66 -24.67
N TYR A 619 19.46 -52.44 -23.90
CA TYR A 619 19.32 -53.92 -24.14
C TYR A 619 20.67 -54.60 -24.41
N SER A 620 21.68 -54.36 -23.57
CA SER A 620 23.05 -54.84 -23.71
C SER A 620 23.87 -54.25 -24.87
N GLY A 621 23.28 -53.48 -25.75
CA GLY A 621 23.92 -52.76 -26.84
C GLY A 621 24.10 -51.26 -26.57
N THR A 622 24.51 -50.52 -27.58
CA THR A 622 24.70 -49.08 -27.57
C THR A 622 23.86 -48.41 -28.66
N VAL A 623 23.42 -47.22 -28.37
CA VAL A 623 22.74 -46.33 -29.31
C VAL A 623 23.50 -45.01 -29.36
N ASN A 624 23.79 -44.52 -30.58
CA ASN A 624 24.40 -43.24 -30.86
C ASN A 624 23.49 -42.48 -31.82
N LEU A 625 23.42 -41.17 -31.63
CA LEU A 625 22.59 -40.30 -32.45
C LEU A 625 23.32 -38.96 -32.63
N ASP A 626 23.28 -38.44 -33.86
CA ASP A 626 23.60 -37.06 -34.18
C ASP A 626 22.33 -36.45 -34.82
N PHE A 627 21.96 -35.28 -34.33
CA PHE A 627 20.74 -34.57 -34.78
C PHE A 627 21.05 -33.11 -35.03
N VAL A 628 20.61 -32.64 -36.20
CA VAL A 628 20.68 -31.21 -36.58
C VAL A 628 19.29 -30.77 -36.99
N SER A 629 18.88 -29.59 -36.48
CA SER A 629 17.61 -28.96 -36.93
C SER A 629 17.84 -27.50 -37.25
N ASP A 630 17.31 -27.08 -38.39
CA ASP A 630 17.28 -25.66 -38.81
C ASP A 630 15.89 -25.06 -38.49
N LEU A 631 15.86 -24.11 -37.60
CA LEU A 631 14.66 -23.38 -37.19
C LEU A 631 14.33 -22.14 -38.04
N LYS A 632 15.24 -21.73 -38.95
CA LYS A 632 15.08 -20.50 -39.77
C LYS A 632 13.92 -20.61 -40.76
N PRO A 633 13.72 -21.76 -41.46
CA PRO A 633 12.57 -21.92 -42.35
C PRO A 633 11.25 -21.78 -41.58
N GLY A 634 10.19 -21.32 -42.27
CA GLY A 634 8.84 -21.25 -41.71
C GLY A 634 8.37 -22.57 -41.12
N VAL A 635 8.78 -23.68 -41.72
CA VAL A 635 8.66 -25.04 -41.19
C VAL A 635 10.07 -25.58 -40.93
N PRO A 636 10.43 -25.82 -39.65
CA PRO A 636 11.76 -26.33 -39.31
C PRO A 636 12.06 -27.69 -39.96
N THR A 637 13.32 -27.84 -40.41
CA THR A 637 13.82 -29.08 -40.98
C THR A 637 14.76 -29.82 -40.03
N TYR A 638 14.98 -31.09 -40.24
CA TYR A 638 15.93 -31.88 -39.43
C TYR A 638 16.75 -32.86 -40.27
N LEU A 639 17.95 -33.15 -39.74
CA LEU A 639 18.83 -34.24 -40.17
C LEU A 639 19.10 -35.12 -38.96
N LEU A 640 18.95 -36.42 -39.10
CA LEU A 640 19.14 -37.38 -38.04
C LEU A 640 20.05 -38.50 -38.52
N LYS A 641 21.18 -38.69 -37.86
CA LYS A 641 22.02 -39.88 -38.01
C LYS A 641 21.88 -40.77 -36.79
N PHE A 642 21.38 -41.97 -37.01
CA PHE A 642 21.14 -42.97 -35.97
C PHE A 642 21.99 -44.21 -36.14
N ASN A 643 22.64 -44.67 -35.07
CA ASN A 643 23.38 -45.88 -35.04
C ASN A 643 23.13 -46.67 -33.77
N SER A 644 22.75 -47.93 -33.90
CA SER A 644 22.71 -48.88 -32.78
C SER A 644 23.58 -50.10 -33.06
N SER A 645 24.23 -50.60 -32.01
CA SER A 645 25.09 -51.76 -32.11
C SER A 645 24.85 -52.73 -30.94
N GLY A 646 24.66 -54.02 -31.28
CA GLY A 646 24.58 -55.08 -30.31
C GLY A 646 23.29 -55.10 -29.45
N ILE A 647 22.21 -54.53 -29.94
CA ILE A 647 20.91 -54.52 -29.22
C ILE A 647 20.37 -55.97 -29.17
N ASP A 648 20.24 -56.48 -27.93
CA ASP A 648 19.66 -57.82 -27.68
C ASP A 648 18.15 -57.83 -27.89
N LEU A 649 17.69 -58.44 -28.97
CA LEU A 649 16.28 -58.53 -29.33
C LEU A 649 15.45 -59.28 -28.30
N ALA A 650 16.02 -60.27 -27.61
CA ALA A 650 15.34 -60.98 -26.54
C ALA A 650 14.96 -60.10 -25.36
N LYS A 651 15.81 -59.10 -25.07
CA LYS A 651 15.54 -58.07 -24.04
C LYS A 651 14.65 -56.96 -24.58
N LEU A 652 14.90 -56.46 -25.81
CA LEU A 652 14.12 -55.41 -26.44
C LEU A 652 12.64 -55.80 -26.56
N LYS A 653 12.31 -57.05 -26.97
CA LYS A 653 10.93 -57.50 -27.14
C LYS A 653 10.08 -57.36 -25.89
N LEU A 654 10.66 -57.47 -24.69
CA LEU A 654 9.96 -57.42 -23.40
C LEU A 654 9.27 -56.06 -23.18
N ASP A 655 9.86 -55.02 -23.75
CA ASP A 655 9.35 -53.64 -23.64
C ASP A 655 8.58 -53.20 -24.90
N THR A 656 8.29 -54.13 -25.81
CA THR A 656 7.53 -53.86 -27.04
C THR A 656 6.26 -54.75 -27.14
N GLY A 657 5.45 -54.52 -28.17
CA GLY A 657 4.31 -55.42 -28.50
C GLY A 657 4.69 -56.85 -28.94
N LEU A 658 5.98 -57.15 -28.90
CA LEU A 658 6.52 -58.47 -29.33
C LEU A 658 6.93 -59.38 -28.15
N LYS A 659 6.54 -59.04 -26.93
CA LYS A 659 6.96 -59.77 -25.71
C LYS A 659 6.64 -61.27 -25.75
N ASP A 660 5.49 -61.62 -26.35
CA ASP A 660 5.01 -63.01 -26.43
C ASP A 660 5.60 -63.75 -27.65
N LYS A 661 6.49 -63.10 -28.41
CA LYS A 661 7.13 -63.76 -29.59
C LYS A 661 8.50 -64.31 -29.21
N ASP A 662 8.84 -65.47 -29.74
CA ASP A 662 10.17 -66.02 -29.55
C ASP A 662 11.18 -65.38 -30.54
N ILE A 663 11.56 -64.17 -30.28
CA ILE A 663 12.49 -63.38 -31.10
C ILE A 663 13.76 -63.16 -30.30
N THR A 664 14.91 -63.49 -30.93
CA THR A 664 16.26 -63.27 -30.33
C THR A 664 17.25 -62.81 -31.40
N GLY A 665 18.45 -62.39 -30.98
CA GLY A 665 19.55 -62.00 -31.85
C GLY A 665 20.08 -60.62 -31.47
N LEU A 666 21.23 -60.27 -32.02
CA LEU A 666 21.90 -58.99 -31.81
C LEU A 666 21.64 -58.06 -33.02
N LEU A 667 20.86 -56.99 -32.77
CA LEU A 667 20.50 -56.02 -33.81
C LEU A 667 21.53 -54.91 -33.88
N ASN A 668 21.97 -54.59 -35.10
CA ASN A 668 22.66 -53.35 -35.43
C ASN A 668 21.82 -52.60 -36.51
N LEU A 669 21.63 -51.30 -36.32
CA LEU A 669 20.85 -50.47 -37.22
C LEU A 669 21.55 -49.14 -37.40
N SER A 670 21.75 -48.73 -38.65
CA SER A 670 22.16 -47.37 -39.01
C SER A 670 21.14 -46.70 -39.89
N ALA A 671 20.89 -45.40 -39.72
CA ALA A 671 19.96 -44.65 -40.56
C ALA A 671 20.37 -43.19 -40.65
N ASP A 672 20.39 -42.67 -41.85
CA ASP A 672 20.53 -41.25 -42.17
C ASP A 672 19.18 -40.71 -42.66
N LEU A 673 18.53 -39.89 -41.87
CA LEU A 673 17.15 -39.41 -42.06
C LEU A 673 17.11 -37.92 -42.16
N ASN A 674 16.21 -37.40 -42.97
CA ASN A 674 15.90 -35.97 -43.06
C ASN A 674 14.40 -35.74 -43.32
N GLY A 675 13.94 -34.53 -42.88
CA GLY A 675 12.52 -34.19 -43.07
C GLY A 675 12.19 -32.85 -42.46
N ASN A 676 10.92 -32.55 -42.32
CA ASN A 676 10.39 -31.41 -41.60
C ASN A 676 9.40 -31.85 -40.50
N PHE A 677 9.20 -31.02 -39.51
CA PHE A 677 8.33 -31.38 -38.37
C PHE A 677 6.82 -31.30 -38.67
N LYS A 678 6.44 -30.70 -39.80
CA LYS A 678 5.03 -30.49 -40.12
C LYS A 678 4.38 -31.69 -40.87
N ASP A 679 5.19 -32.38 -41.71
CA ASP A 679 4.66 -33.44 -42.55
C ASP A 679 5.52 -34.72 -42.51
N ALA A 680 4.92 -35.78 -42.02
CA ALA A 680 5.53 -37.10 -41.98
C ALA A 680 5.88 -37.65 -43.40
N ALA A 681 5.21 -37.16 -44.46
CA ALA A 681 5.55 -37.50 -45.84
C ALA A 681 6.90 -36.93 -46.29
N SER A 682 7.39 -35.88 -45.59
CA SER A 682 8.70 -35.29 -45.85
C SER A 682 9.88 -36.18 -45.42
N LEU A 683 9.60 -37.18 -44.59
CA LEU A 683 10.67 -38.10 -44.09
C LEU A 683 11.27 -38.87 -45.25
N LYS A 684 12.56 -38.68 -45.43
CA LYS A 684 13.42 -39.38 -46.41
C LYS A 684 14.68 -39.87 -45.72
N GLY A 685 15.25 -40.92 -46.27
CA GLY A 685 16.56 -41.34 -45.79
C GLY A 685 16.92 -42.75 -46.27
N ASN A 686 18.08 -43.17 -45.84
CA ASN A 686 18.64 -44.47 -46.13
C ASN A 686 19.18 -45.11 -44.82
N GLY A 687 19.20 -46.40 -44.80
CA GLY A 687 19.75 -47.09 -43.63
C GLY A 687 20.18 -48.53 -43.91
N PHE A 688 20.84 -49.11 -42.91
CA PHE A 688 21.30 -50.47 -42.96
C PHE A 688 20.85 -51.21 -41.69
N VAL A 689 20.34 -52.39 -41.81
CA VAL A 689 19.95 -53.24 -40.68
C VAL A 689 20.69 -54.56 -40.73
N SER A 690 21.17 -54.99 -39.58
CA SER A 690 21.84 -56.28 -39.43
C SER A 690 21.40 -56.95 -38.12
N VAL A 691 21.03 -58.22 -38.18
CA VAL A 691 20.77 -59.05 -37.02
C VAL A 691 21.70 -60.25 -37.10
N LYS A 692 22.41 -60.55 -36.02
CA LYS A 692 23.26 -61.74 -35.86
C LYS A 692 22.68 -62.65 -34.81
N ASP A 693 22.86 -63.96 -35.00
CA ASP A 693 22.44 -65.00 -34.06
C ASP A 693 20.94 -64.90 -33.72
N GLY A 694 20.16 -64.60 -34.74
CA GLY A 694 18.75 -64.23 -34.64
C GLY A 694 17.77 -65.39 -34.75
N LYS A 695 16.63 -65.28 -34.05
CA LYS A 695 15.45 -66.08 -34.18
C LYS A 695 14.31 -65.14 -34.55
N LEU A 696 14.00 -65.01 -35.85
CA LEU A 696 13.10 -63.97 -36.36
C LEU A 696 11.80 -64.49 -36.95
N TRP A 697 11.64 -65.85 -36.98
CA TRP A 697 10.53 -66.48 -37.72
C TRP A 697 9.14 -66.15 -37.19
N GLN A 698 8.98 -65.84 -35.92
CA GLN A 698 7.64 -65.49 -35.35
C GLN A 698 7.07 -64.12 -35.73
N PHE A 699 7.74 -63.32 -36.54
CA PHE A 699 7.05 -62.21 -37.19
C PHE A 699 5.96 -62.72 -38.13
N ASN A 700 4.75 -62.18 -38.07
CA ASN A 700 3.62 -62.62 -38.90
C ASN A 700 3.96 -62.71 -40.38
N LEU A 701 4.81 -61.81 -40.85
CA LEU A 701 5.30 -61.81 -42.23
C LEU A 701 6.05 -63.12 -42.60
N PHE A 702 6.86 -63.66 -41.68
CA PHE A 702 7.62 -64.87 -41.98
C PHE A 702 6.83 -66.19 -41.67
N LYS A 703 5.88 -66.11 -40.72
CA LYS A 703 5.06 -67.32 -40.35
C LYS A 703 4.29 -67.83 -41.54
N GLY A 704 3.59 -66.94 -42.29
CA GLY A 704 2.88 -67.34 -43.51
C GLY A 704 3.77 -67.89 -44.65
N LEU A 705 5.02 -67.36 -44.72
CA LEU A 705 6.02 -67.91 -45.66
C LEU A 705 6.42 -69.31 -45.26
N GLY A 706 6.59 -69.62 -43.96
CA GLY A 706 6.93 -70.92 -43.44
C GLY A 706 5.84 -71.98 -43.75
N GLU A 707 4.59 -71.59 -43.54
CA GLU A 707 3.43 -72.47 -43.91
C GLU A 707 3.38 -72.76 -45.41
N LEU A 708 3.65 -71.72 -46.23
CA LEU A 708 3.64 -71.84 -47.68
C LEU A 708 4.74 -72.73 -48.23
N PHE A 709 5.94 -72.66 -47.53
CA PHE A 709 7.07 -73.50 -47.95
C PHE A 709 6.97 -74.96 -47.48
N LEU A 710 5.90 -75.32 -46.75
CA LEU A 710 5.65 -76.63 -46.20
C LEU A 710 6.87 -77.25 -45.45
N LEU A 711 7.59 -76.35 -44.77
CA LEU A 711 8.76 -76.77 -44.04
C LEU A 711 8.35 -77.39 -42.71
N PRO A 712 8.74 -78.68 -42.47
CA PRO A 712 8.52 -79.29 -41.19
C PRO A 712 9.35 -78.55 -40.13
N ASP A 713 8.75 -78.29 -39.00
CA ASP A 713 9.42 -77.53 -37.89
C ASP A 713 9.88 -76.10 -38.27
N TYR A 714 9.16 -75.43 -39.16
CA TYR A 714 9.53 -74.03 -39.55
C TYR A 714 9.68 -73.09 -38.35
N GLU A 715 9.05 -73.37 -37.25
CA GLU A 715 9.19 -72.62 -36.00
C GLU A 715 10.60 -72.74 -35.36
N LYS A 716 11.37 -73.79 -35.79
CA LYS A 716 12.74 -74.05 -35.36
C LYS A 716 13.80 -73.38 -36.23
N ILE A 717 13.44 -72.79 -37.36
CA ILE A 717 14.40 -72.07 -38.24
C ILE A 717 14.95 -70.87 -37.56
N MET A 718 16.24 -70.89 -37.32
CA MET A 718 16.99 -69.74 -36.75
C MET A 718 17.78 -69.04 -37.86
N PHE A 719 17.45 -67.79 -38.15
CA PHE A 719 18.30 -67.00 -39.03
C PHE A 719 19.55 -66.52 -38.25
N LYS A 720 20.70 -67.06 -38.61
CA LYS A 720 21.99 -66.69 -38.00
C LYS A 720 22.37 -65.28 -38.36
N LYS A 721 21.86 -64.78 -39.51
CA LYS A 721 22.18 -63.44 -40.00
C LYS A 721 21.04 -62.84 -40.82
N ALA A 722 20.63 -61.62 -40.52
CA ALA A 722 19.79 -60.81 -41.39
C ALA A 722 20.58 -59.56 -41.75
N LEU A 723 20.62 -59.18 -43.03
CA LEU A 723 21.34 -58.05 -43.59
C LEU A 723 20.50 -57.33 -44.64
N GLY A 724 20.34 -56.03 -44.55
CA GLY A 724 19.60 -55.28 -45.58
C GLY A 724 19.89 -53.80 -45.54
N GLU A 725 19.88 -53.20 -46.70
CA GLU A 725 19.77 -51.77 -46.88
C GLU A 725 18.31 -51.38 -47.08
N PHE A 726 17.92 -50.26 -46.58
CA PHE A 726 16.58 -49.72 -46.80
C PHE A 726 16.62 -48.22 -47.10
N SER A 727 15.62 -47.78 -47.83
CA SER A 727 15.39 -46.37 -48.05
C SER A 727 13.98 -45.98 -47.58
N ILE A 728 13.83 -44.74 -47.13
CA ILE A 728 12.58 -44.17 -46.71
C ILE A 728 12.23 -43.02 -47.64
N GLN A 729 11.09 -43.11 -48.31
CA GLN A 729 10.57 -42.09 -49.20
C GLN A 729 9.07 -42.31 -49.40
N ASP A 730 8.32 -41.21 -49.68
CA ASP A 730 6.90 -41.27 -50.06
C ASP A 730 6.04 -42.07 -49.07
N LYS A 731 6.25 -41.84 -47.75
CA LYS A 731 5.57 -42.58 -46.66
C LYS A 731 5.78 -44.11 -46.70
N SER A 732 6.87 -44.56 -47.24
CA SER A 732 7.18 -45.98 -47.31
C SER A 732 8.66 -46.24 -47.00
N ILE A 733 8.94 -47.41 -46.40
CA ILE A 733 10.26 -48.02 -46.25
C ILE A 733 10.39 -49.05 -47.36
N SER A 734 11.42 -48.89 -48.19
CA SER A 734 11.71 -49.85 -49.28
C SER A 734 13.06 -50.46 -49.11
N THR A 735 13.21 -51.69 -49.53
CA THR A 735 14.49 -52.39 -49.65
C THR A 735 14.62 -53.02 -51.02
N GLU A 736 15.79 -52.90 -51.63
CA GLU A 736 16.13 -53.63 -52.86
C GLU A 736 16.72 -55.00 -52.53
N LYS A 737 17.29 -55.12 -51.31
CA LYS A 737 17.98 -56.37 -50.92
C LYS A 737 18.04 -56.50 -49.39
N LEU A 738 17.09 -57.25 -48.82
CA LEU A 738 17.16 -57.72 -47.46
C LEU A 738 17.43 -59.23 -47.47
N ARG A 739 18.58 -59.64 -46.93
CA ARG A 739 19.00 -61.00 -46.91
C ARG A 739 18.90 -61.62 -45.52
N LEU A 740 18.25 -62.77 -45.38
CA LEU A 740 18.15 -63.55 -44.16
C LEU A 740 18.81 -64.90 -44.45
N THR A 741 19.75 -65.33 -43.63
CA THR A 741 20.53 -66.59 -43.83
C THR A 741 20.36 -67.46 -42.66
N SER A 742 19.95 -68.73 -42.89
CA SER A 742 19.94 -69.76 -41.85
C SER A 742 20.69 -70.95 -42.40
N GLU A 743 20.85 -72.01 -41.56
CA GLU A 743 21.42 -73.31 -42.02
C GLU A 743 20.57 -74.00 -43.10
N GLN A 744 19.27 -73.84 -43.06
CA GLN A 744 18.29 -74.55 -43.84
C GLN A 744 17.78 -73.72 -45.05
N LEU A 745 17.63 -72.40 -44.94
CA LEU A 745 16.97 -71.53 -45.88
C LEU A 745 17.65 -70.11 -45.92
N ASN A 746 17.89 -69.66 -47.14
CA ASN A 746 18.22 -68.26 -47.42
C ASN A 746 17.01 -67.58 -48.03
N LEU A 747 16.65 -66.43 -47.49
CA LEU A 747 15.62 -65.56 -48.05
C LEU A 747 16.25 -64.24 -48.49
N GLU A 748 15.93 -63.81 -49.68
CA GLU A 748 16.21 -62.45 -50.10
C GLU A 748 14.89 -61.73 -50.38
N CYS A 749 14.73 -60.57 -49.91
CA CYS A 749 13.51 -59.78 -49.95
C CYS A 749 13.74 -58.44 -50.66
N LYS A 750 12.86 -58.12 -51.60
CA LYS A 750 12.78 -56.78 -52.24
C LYS A 750 11.35 -56.31 -52.11
N GLY A 751 11.16 -54.97 -51.84
CA GLY A 751 9.82 -54.42 -51.79
C GLY A 751 9.69 -53.23 -50.85
N LYS A 752 8.49 -52.89 -50.46
CA LYS A 752 8.16 -51.74 -49.62
C LYS A 752 7.08 -52.00 -48.59
N LEU A 753 7.23 -51.28 -47.47
CA LEU A 753 6.29 -51.23 -46.33
C LEU A 753 5.80 -49.79 -46.22
N GLY A 754 4.49 -49.56 -46.46
CA GLY A 754 3.89 -48.25 -46.22
C GLY A 754 3.78 -47.92 -44.73
N PHE A 755 3.83 -46.64 -44.37
CA PHE A 755 3.61 -46.16 -43.00
C PHE A 755 2.20 -46.51 -42.49
N ASP A 756 1.25 -46.76 -43.37
CA ASP A 756 -0.10 -47.28 -43.09
C ASP A 756 -0.11 -48.77 -42.81
N GLY A 757 1.06 -49.45 -42.86
CA GLY A 757 1.23 -50.88 -42.67
C GLY A 757 0.95 -51.72 -43.93
N THR A 758 0.77 -51.09 -45.11
CA THR A 758 0.60 -51.83 -46.40
C THR A 758 1.92 -52.49 -46.80
N LEU A 759 1.80 -53.74 -47.37
CA LEU A 759 2.93 -54.58 -47.77
C LEU A 759 2.93 -54.74 -49.27
N ASP A 760 4.08 -54.62 -49.92
CA ASP A 760 4.36 -54.99 -51.28
C ASP A 760 5.80 -55.52 -51.37
N PHE A 761 5.99 -56.77 -51.01
CA PHE A 761 7.28 -57.47 -51.01
C PHE A 761 7.32 -58.68 -51.95
N THR A 762 8.50 -58.89 -52.51
CA THR A 762 8.84 -60.11 -53.22
C THR A 762 9.96 -60.87 -52.49
N PHE A 763 9.73 -62.08 -52.06
CA PHE A 763 10.71 -62.91 -51.39
C PHE A 763 11.24 -63.94 -52.39
N TYR A 764 12.50 -64.06 -52.45
CA TYR A 764 13.24 -65.12 -53.15
C TYR A 764 13.81 -66.09 -52.10
N ALA A 765 13.38 -67.33 -52.17
CA ALA A 765 13.82 -68.31 -51.21
C ALA A 765 14.70 -69.37 -51.89
N GLU A 766 15.87 -69.61 -51.27
CA GLU A 766 16.80 -70.69 -51.75
C GLU A 766 17.09 -71.63 -50.60
N THR A 767 16.81 -72.87 -50.78
CA THR A 767 17.10 -73.94 -49.80
C THR A 767 18.58 -74.42 -49.92
N ASN A 768 19.20 -74.76 -48.80
CA ASN A 768 20.58 -75.13 -48.75
C ASN A 768 20.69 -76.64 -49.22
N LYS A 769 21.38 -76.89 -50.35
CA LYS A 769 21.42 -78.21 -51.08
C LYS A 769 21.90 -79.36 -50.19
N ASN A 770 22.65 -79.14 -49.18
CA ASN A 770 23.20 -80.27 -48.32
C ASN A 770 22.17 -80.81 -47.36
N LEU A 771 21.10 -80.07 -47.01
CA LEU A 771 20.04 -80.49 -46.06
C LEU A 771 18.88 -81.23 -46.81
N ILE A 772 18.71 -81.05 -48.12
CA ILE A 772 17.74 -81.68 -48.91
C ILE A 772 18.03 -83.21 -49.06
N ARG A 773 19.26 -83.70 -48.80
CA ARG A 773 19.70 -85.05 -48.93
C ARG A 773 19.12 -85.96 -47.88
N ASP A 774 18.76 -85.47 -46.69
CA ASP A 774 18.45 -86.32 -45.52
C ASP A 774 16.92 -86.43 -45.18
N SER A 775 16.03 -85.66 -45.83
CA SER A 775 14.58 -85.74 -45.58
C SER A 775 13.75 -86.07 -46.82
N ALA A 776 13.08 -87.20 -46.72
CA ALA A 776 12.22 -87.74 -47.78
C ALA A 776 11.05 -86.85 -48.12
N ASP A 777 10.58 -86.02 -47.19
CA ASP A 777 9.40 -85.09 -47.36
C ASP A 777 9.76 -83.87 -48.12
N ILE A 778 10.97 -83.39 -47.95
CA ILE A 778 11.45 -82.15 -48.70
C ILE A 778 11.79 -82.57 -50.12
N ARG A 779 12.21 -83.82 -50.41
CA ARG A 779 12.42 -84.32 -51.75
C ARG A 779 11.08 -84.41 -52.50
N LYS A 780 10.02 -84.90 -51.87
CA LYS A 780 8.65 -84.99 -52.49
C LYS A 780 8.11 -83.62 -52.78
N PHE A 781 8.32 -82.61 -51.95
CA PHE A 781 7.88 -81.23 -52.12
C PHE A 781 8.64 -80.51 -53.26
N THR A 782 9.93 -80.64 -53.32
CA THR A 782 10.74 -80.04 -54.40
C THR A 782 10.44 -80.73 -55.77
N THR A 783 10.15 -81.97 -55.78
CA THR A 783 9.76 -82.71 -57.04
C THR A 783 8.35 -82.34 -57.44
N ALA A 784 7.38 -82.20 -56.53
CA ALA A 784 5.97 -81.94 -56.85
C ALA A 784 5.71 -80.43 -57.25
N ILE A 785 6.40 -79.44 -56.70
CA ILE A 785 6.16 -78.01 -56.96
C ILE A 785 7.12 -77.49 -58.01
N LEU A 786 8.35 -77.93 -58.07
CA LEU A 786 9.39 -77.30 -58.88
C LEU A 786 9.81 -78.19 -60.08
N GLY A 787 9.09 -79.29 -60.35
CA GLY A 787 9.38 -80.14 -61.49
C GLY A 787 10.83 -80.60 -61.61
N GLY A 788 11.57 -80.67 -60.45
CA GLY A 788 12.96 -81.12 -60.35
C GLY A 788 14.03 -80.15 -60.80
N LEU A 789 13.73 -78.87 -61.09
CA LEU A 789 14.64 -78.00 -61.81
C LEU A 789 15.18 -76.82 -61.01
N SER A 790 14.67 -76.38 -59.85
CA SER A 790 15.27 -75.28 -59.12
C SER A 790 15.05 -75.38 -57.60
N SER A 791 16.04 -75.06 -56.84
CA SER A 791 15.99 -74.85 -55.40
C SER A 791 15.54 -73.44 -54.94
N ALA A 792 14.97 -72.66 -55.84
CA ALA A 792 14.57 -71.30 -55.64
C ALA A 792 13.03 -71.08 -55.85
N LEU A 793 12.40 -70.39 -54.88
CA LEU A 793 10.96 -70.11 -54.90
C LEU A 793 10.77 -68.58 -54.74
N THR A 794 9.88 -68.02 -55.59
CA THR A 794 9.49 -66.63 -55.54
C THR A 794 8.10 -66.48 -54.95
N VAL A 795 7.96 -65.62 -53.84
CA VAL A 795 6.66 -65.36 -53.23
C VAL A 795 6.41 -63.85 -53.18
N LYS A 796 5.30 -63.42 -53.68
CA LYS A 796 4.82 -62.06 -53.54
C LYS A 796 3.94 -61.96 -52.29
N VAL A 797 4.26 -61.01 -51.42
CA VAL A 797 3.50 -60.73 -50.21
C VAL A 797 2.88 -59.33 -50.35
N SER A 798 1.58 -59.22 -50.18
CA SER A 798 0.78 -57.99 -50.23
C SER A 798 -0.15 -57.92 -49.02
N GLY A 799 -1.07 -56.93 -48.99
CA GLY A 799 -1.99 -56.74 -47.87
C GLY A 799 -1.41 -55.81 -46.77
N THR A 800 -1.58 -56.16 -45.50
CA THR A 800 -1.08 -55.38 -44.37
C THR A 800 -0.25 -56.25 -43.40
N ILE A 801 0.55 -55.60 -42.54
CA ILE A 801 1.36 -56.34 -41.52
C ILE A 801 0.47 -57.25 -40.66
N GLN A 802 -0.77 -56.86 -40.32
CA GLN A 802 -1.70 -57.69 -39.53
C GLN A 802 -2.34 -58.83 -40.33
N LYS A 803 -2.57 -58.57 -41.64
CA LYS A 803 -3.23 -59.54 -42.56
C LYS A 803 -2.45 -59.69 -43.88
N PRO A 804 -1.27 -60.30 -43.89
CA PRO A 804 -0.46 -60.47 -45.07
C PRO A 804 -1.15 -61.46 -46.00
N LYS A 805 -1.09 -61.21 -47.34
CA LYS A 805 -1.57 -62.11 -48.41
C LYS A 805 -0.36 -62.55 -49.19
N TYR A 806 -0.26 -63.90 -49.43
CA TYR A 806 0.83 -64.55 -50.13
C TYR A 806 0.41 -65.04 -51.45
N LYS A 807 1.27 -64.93 -52.47
CA LYS A 807 1.04 -65.46 -53.83
C LYS A 807 2.36 -65.98 -54.35
N ILE A 808 2.43 -67.27 -54.61
CA ILE A 808 3.54 -67.93 -55.32
C ILE A 808 3.60 -67.43 -56.77
N ILE A 809 4.79 -66.99 -57.19
CA ILE A 809 5.05 -66.64 -58.57
C ILE A 809 5.87 -67.76 -59.17
N PRO A 810 5.32 -68.47 -60.24
CA PRO A 810 6.09 -69.51 -60.94
C PRO A 810 7.31 -68.91 -61.61
N VAL A 811 8.50 -69.46 -61.35
CA VAL A 811 9.72 -69.01 -62.00
C VAL A 811 9.87 -69.51 -63.39
N VAL A 812 9.80 -68.70 -64.41
CA VAL A 812 10.11 -69.01 -65.80
C VAL A 812 11.66 -69.06 -65.94
N LEU A 813 12.21 -70.02 -66.63
CA LEU A 813 13.66 -70.38 -66.81
C LEU A 813 14.57 -69.18 -67.15
N ASP A 814 14.08 -68.14 -67.86
CA ASP A 814 14.88 -66.93 -68.19
C ASP A 814 15.14 -65.97 -67.01
N LEU A 815 14.31 -66.09 -66.01
CA LEU A 815 14.53 -65.30 -64.75
C LEU A 815 15.55 -65.93 -63.85
N ILE A 816 15.85 -67.21 -63.93
CA ILE A 816 16.78 -67.96 -63.14
C ILE A 816 18.23 -67.49 -63.41
N LYS A 817 18.52 -67.08 -64.60
CA LYS A 817 19.85 -66.52 -64.93
C LYS A 817 20.12 -65.20 -64.22
N ASN A 818 19.17 -64.27 -64.12
CA ASN A 818 19.23 -63.03 -63.45
C ASN A 818 19.23 -63.21 -61.94
N ILE A 819 18.58 -64.22 -61.41
CA ILE A 819 18.61 -64.55 -59.98
C ILE A 819 19.94 -65.11 -59.55
N LYS A 820 20.63 -65.84 -60.34
CA LYS A 820 21.98 -66.36 -60.05
C LYS A 820 22.99 -65.25 -59.98
N ASP A 821 22.93 -64.26 -60.83
CA ASP A 821 23.78 -63.14 -60.82
C ASP A 821 23.43 -62.23 -59.60
N PHE A 822 22.18 -62.21 -59.16
CA PHE A 822 21.71 -61.47 -57.97
C PHE A 822 22.23 -62.03 -56.66
N PHE A 823 22.35 -63.43 -56.55
CA PHE A 823 22.92 -64.06 -55.35
C PHE A 823 24.42 -64.19 -55.34
N LEU A 824 25.14 -63.98 -56.51
CA LEU A 824 26.58 -64.14 -56.66
C LEU A 824 27.44 -62.94 -56.32
N PHE A 825 26.89 -61.80 -55.99
CA PHE A 825 27.70 -60.71 -55.49
C PHE A 825 28.14 -60.95 -54.04
N ARG A 826 29.40 -61.28 -53.88
CA ARG A 826 30.13 -61.35 -52.63
C ARG A 826 30.35 -60.03 -51.92
#